data_ae5dd98ef93007e20638ad6933050262
#
_entry.id   ae5dd98ef93007e20638ad6933050262
#
_cell.length_a   1.000
_cell.length_b   1.000
_cell.length_c   1.000
_cell.angle_alpha   90.00
_cell.angle_beta   90.00
_cell.angle_gamma   90.00
#
_symmetry.space_group_name_H-M   'P 1'
#
loop_
_entity.id
_entity.type
_entity.pdbx_description
1 polymer ?
#
loop_
_entity_poly.entity_id
_entity_poly.type
_entity_poly.pdbx_seq_one_letter_code
_entity_poly.pdbx_strand_id
1 'polypeptide(L)'
;MFTTLATAVVRRPGRVIAAWLLVLAALTAATFAVYEPEGSRSTDSQADFLPDRYESVKAAEIGSRAFPDPDGSSAVLVVRRADGAPLTSADQARIDGLPQQLQVAGVTSVTPGAVAPDGRLRLAEARLAGEADAEESIDAVGRLRDATDDALAGTGLVAGWTGEAAGAADGSLLDLIVHGGMMLVILVLLLVVFRSPAIALLNLLLVLMVSQVATSLLTLGGEVFGYELDSSTKNLLPVVLLGIGTDYAVFLLFRYRERLRAGDDRRAAMVHAVSRIGGAVTVSALVVAVAFGALLLSRIGSFQVLGPALAVAVLLMVAAALTLFPAVYSLLGRRAYWPAKLVDPSAGRTDDAGATGPAARAARLIARRPALVAVATVAVLGLLGLGTLHHRSSYEIDRLPPGSESAEALDWLRSGLPAGTLSPTVVYLTGPGVDRVAAERFAERLAEVPIVAAPGGVEVEGGVAQVQLLLAEAPYSQRAMDAVKGQLRPTAHAAAPPGTRVYVGGETATYADIQTVLDEDLRLVFPVAAGLIGLLLLLMLRGLLVSIGLLAAVALGFAATLGTSVLVFQVLGGQSGLNFQLPLVVFLFVTAIGTDYNILVVARLREELRAGRTPRQAAAEAVRRAGPAVAAAGVILAGSFGVLVASPTMAQVGLAVAVGVLIATFGLSWLLVPALAALTGRAAFWPARTRSRSGAVPKTGPVPAPSEAVVPAETMV
;
A
#
# COMPACT_ATOMS: atom_id res chain seq x y z
N MET A 1 1.40 -33.51 1.75
CA MET A 1 0.33 -32.54 2.02
C MET A 1 -0.17 -31.86 0.74
N PHE A 2 0.64 -31.08 -0.01
CA PHE A 2 0.16 -30.35 -1.21
C PHE A 2 -0.33 -31.26 -2.35
N THR A 3 0.30 -32.42 -2.58
CA THR A 3 -0.17 -33.39 -3.57
C THR A 3 -1.55 -33.93 -3.22
N THR A 4 -1.80 -34.24 -1.96
CA THR A 4 -3.11 -34.74 -1.48
C THR A 4 -4.18 -33.65 -1.63
N LEU A 5 -3.87 -32.40 -1.21
CA LEU A 5 -4.78 -31.26 -1.39
C LEU A 5 -5.10 -31.03 -2.86
N ALA A 6 -4.08 -30.93 -3.71
CA ALA A 6 -4.25 -30.72 -5.15
C ALA A 6 -5.08 -31.81 -5.81
N THR A 7 -4.84 -33.09 -5.42
CA THR A 7 -5.63 -34.21 -5.93
C THR A 7 -7.09 -34.12 -5.51
N ALA A 8 -7.37 -33.75 -4.26
CA ALA A 8 -8.73 -33.56 -3.76
C ALA A 8 -9.48 -32.43 -4.49
N VAL A 9 -8.80 -31.28 -4.66
CA VAL A 9 -9.33 -30.09 -5.36
C VAL A 9 -9.65 -30.41 -6.82
N VAL A 10 -8.69 -31.00 -7.54
CA VAL A 10 -8.83 -31.29 -8.98
C VAL A 10 -9.80 -32.45 -9.27
N ARG A 11 -10.03 -33.35 -8.31
CA ARG A 11 -11.03 -34.40 -8.45
C ARG A 11 -12.46 -33.86 -8.38
N ARG A 12 -12.73 -32.84 -7.57
CA ARG A 12 -14.07 -32.28 -7.33
C ARG A 12 -14.07 -30.75 -7.48
N PRO A 13 -13.65 -30.21 -8.65
CA PRO A 13 -13.46 -28.77 -8.82
C PRO A 13 -14.77 -27.98 -8.63
N GLY A 14 -15.91 -28.51 -9.10
CA GLY A 14 -17.20 -27.85 -8.94
C GLY A 14 -17.61 -27.65 -7.48
N ARG A 15 -17.28 -28.62 -6.59
CA ARG A 15 -17.56 -28.44 -5.15
C ARG A 15 -16.70 -27.36 -4.51
N VAL A 16 -15.43 -27.25 -4.91
CA VAL A 16 -14.54 -26.21 -4.41
C VAL A 16 -15.02 -24.83 -4.86
N ILE A 17 -15.37 -24.68 -6.13
CA ILE A 17 -15.91 -23.43 -6.67
C ILE A 17 -17.23 -23.07 -5.97
N ALA A 18 -18.15 -24.04 -5.83
CA ALA A 18 -19.42 -23.83 -5.14
C ALA A 18 -19.22 -23.42 -3.66
N ALA A 19 -18.24 -24.02 -2.96
CA ALA A 19 -17.92 -23.64 -1.58
C ALA A 19 -17.43 -22.18 -1.50
N TRP A 20 -16.53 -21.73 -2.40
CA TRP A 20 -16.08 -20.36 -2.45
C TRP A 20 -17.19 -19.36 -2.81
N LEU A 21 -18.09 -19.73 -3.74
CA LEU A 21 -19.26 -18.90 -4.08
C LEU A 21 -20.26 -18.81 -2.93
N LEU A 22 -20.45 -19.90 -2.17
CA LEU A 22 -21.28 -19.88 -0.97
C LEU A 22 -20.66 -19.01 0.13
N VAL A 23 -19.34 -19.09 0.34
CA VAL A 23 -18.65 -18.22 1.29
C VAL A 23 -18.79 -16.76 0.88
N LEU A 24 -18.58 -16.44 -0.41
CA LEU A 24 -18.79 -15.10 -0.93
C LEU A 24 -20.21 -14.61 -0.66
N ALA A 25 -21.21 -15.38 -1.08
CA ALA A 25 -22.61 -15.00 -0.93
C ALA A 25 -23.01 -14.84 0.55
N ALA A 26 -22.57 -15.75 1.41
CA ALA A 26 -22.88 -15.71 2.84
C ALA A 26 -22.25 -14.50 3.53
N LEU A 27 -20.96 -14.23 3.28
CA LEU A 27 -20.27 -13.08 3.88
C LEU A 27 -20.82 -11.76 3.37
N THR A 28 -21.04 -11.62 2.06
CA THR A 28 -21.62 -10.41 1.47
C THR A 28 -23.04 -10.16 2.01
N ALA A 29 -23.88 -11.21 2.09
CA ALA A 29 -25.22 -11.08 2.66
C ALA A 29 -25.19 -10.72 4.16
N ALA A 30 -24.25 -11.29 4.92
CA ALA A 30 -24.06 -10.94 6.33
C ALA A 30 -23.60 -9.49 6.50
N THR A 31 -22.68 -9.02 5.64
CA THR A 31 -22.24 -7.61 5.66
C THR A 31 -23.42 -6.67 5.40
N PHE A 32 -24.27 -6.95 4.40
CA PHE A 32 -25.45 -6.13 4.13
C PHE A 32 -26.51 -6.20 5.25
N ALA A 33 -26.58 -7.30 5.99
CA ALA A 33 -27.54 -7.46 7.09
C ALA A 33 -27.11 -6.74 8.37
N VAL A 34 -25.80 -6.58 8.55
CA VAL A 34 -25.19 -5.92 9.74
C VAL A 34 -24.90 -4.43 9.48
N TYR A 35 -24.72 -4.08 8.20
CA TYR A 35 -24.47 -2.70 7.80
C TYR A 35 -25.75 -1.88 7.96
N GLU A 36 -25.88 -1.20 9.09
CA GLU A 36 -26.87 -0.15 9.26
C GLU A 36 -26.36 1.11 8.53
N PRO A 37 -27.16 1.70 7.63
CA PRO A 37 -26.80 2.94 6.95
C PRO A 37 -26.90 4.18 7.87
N GLU A 38 -27.02 3.99 9.17
CA GLU A 38 -27.08 5.08 10.13
C GLU A 38 -25.66 5.50 10.52
N GLY A 39 -25.27 6.67 9.98
CA GLY A 39 -24.22 7.53 10.53
C GLY A 39 -22.97 6.76 10.98
N SER A 40 -22.21 6.23 10.03
CA SER A 40 -20.85 5.80 10.36
C SER A 40 -20.16 6.99 10.99
N ARG A 41 -19.88 6.89 12.28
CA ARG A 41 -18.99 7.85 12.93
C ARG A 41 -17.70 7.78 12.14
N SER A 42 -17.44 8.81 11.34
CA SER A 42 -16.17 8.93 10.68
C SER A 42 -15.11 9.12 11.75
N THR A 43 -14.53 8.02 12.19
CA THR A 43 -13.33 8.00 13.02
C THR A 43 -12.09 8.29 12.17
N ASP A 44 -12.17 9.23 11.25
CA ASP A 44 -11.02 9.67 10.47
C ASP A 44 -10.22 10.79 11.14
N SER A 45 -10.55 11.11 12.41
CA SER A 45 -9.68 11.98 13.21
C SER A 45 -8.33 11.31 13.40
N GLN A 46 -7.25 11.96 12.91
CA GLN A 46 -5.88 11.47 13.08
C GLN A 46 -5.54 11.22 14.58
N ALA A 47 -6.24 11.90 15.50
CA ALA A 47 -6.08 11.71 16.93
C ALA A 47 -6.59 10.34 17.42
N ASP A 48 -7.62 9.77 16.79
CA ASP A 48 -8.22 8.49 17.18
C ASP A 48 -7.27 7.30 16.96
N PHE A 49 -6.25 7.49 16.13
CA PHE A 49 -5.23 6.48 15.87
C PHE A 49 -4.05 6.51 16.85
N LEU A 50 -3.99 7.51 17.74
CA LEU A 50 -2.95 7.63 18.75
C LEU A 50 -3.41 7.00 20.09
N PRO A 51 -2.47 6.49 20.92
CA PRO A 51 -2.80 6.06 22.27
C PRO A 51 -3.35 7.21 23.14
N ASP A 52 -4.31 6.92 24.02
CA ASP A 52 -5.00 7.88 24.91
C ASP A 52 -4.06 8.69 25.83
N ARG A 53 -2.80 8.24 26.01
CA ARG A 53 -1.80 8.93 26.81
C ARG A 53 -1.34 10.25 26.23
N TYR A 54 -1.49 10.42 24.90
CA TYR A 54 -1.03 11.64 24.22
C TYR A 54 -1.95 12.82 24.48
N GLU A 55 -1.34 13.99 24.55
CA GLU A 55 -2.03 15.21 24.91
C GLU A 55 -3.03 15.65 23.84
N SER A 56 -2.66 15.47 22.56
CA SER A 56 -3.54 15.78 21.43
C SER A 56 -4.82 14.93 21.41
N VAL A 57 -4.75 13.66 21.83
CA VAL A 57 -5.92 12.77 21.93
C VAL A 57 -6.86 13.25 23.02
N LYS A 58 -6.33 13.59 24.21
CA LYS A 58 -7.13 14.13 25.30
C LYS A 58 -7.73 15.47 24.94
N ALA A 59 -6.99 16.30 24.21
CA ALA A 59 -7.51 17.57 23.71
C ALA A 59 -8.68 17.36 22.74
N ALA A 60 -8.57 16.41 21.80
CA ALA A 60 -9.63 16.05 20.87
C ALA A 60 -10.87 15.53 21.60
N GLU A 61 -10.69 14.64 22.60
CA GLU A 61 -11.77 14.11 23.43
C GLU A 61 -12.49 15.19 24.24
N ILE A 62 -11.76 16.17 24.79
CA ILE A 62 -12.33 17.30 25.51
C ILE A 62 -13.07 18.21 24.53
N GLY A 63 -12.48 18.49 23.37
CA GLY A 63 -13.07 19.31 22.34
C GLY A 63 -14.40 18.76 21.84
N SER A 64 -14.44 17.49 21.46
CA SER A 64 -15.66 16.83 20.95
C SER A 64 -16.79 16.77 21.97
N ARG A 65 -16.46 16.71 23.27
CA ARG A 65 -17.49 16.72 24.34
C ARG A 65 -18.00 18.10 24.69
N ALA A 66 -17.10 19.09 24.77
CA ALA A 66 -17.45 20.44 25.21
C ALA A 66 -17.94 21.32 24.06
N PHE A 67 -17.38 21.12 22.88
CA PHE A 67 -17.66 21.87 21.67
C PHE A 67 -17.93 20.86 20.52
N PRO A 68 -19.08 20.17 20.56
CA PRO A 68 -19.40 19.18 19.54
C PRO A 68 -19.51 19.87 18.17
N ASP A 69 -18.71 19.41 17.23
CA ASP A 69 -18.86 19.83 15.83
C ASP A 69 -20.18 19.25 15.30
N PRO A 70 -20.99 20.03 14.62
CA PRO A 70 -22.18 19.49 13.96
C PRO A 70 -21.79 18.38 12.98
N ASP A 71 -22.57 17.29 12.99
CA ASP A 71 -22.36 16.16 12.07
C ASP A 71 -22.29 16.63 10.61
N GLY A 72 -21.41 16.03 9.82
CA GLY A 72 -21.25 16.26 8.39
C GLY A 72 -19.87 16.82 8.00
N SER A 73 -19.64 16.88 6.69
CA SER A 73 -18.42 17.44 6.12
C SER A 73 -18.56 18.93 5.80
N SER A 74 -17.44 19.59 5.51
CA SER A 74 -17.43 21.01 5.15
C SER A 74 -16.76 21.28 3.82
N ALA A 75 -17.21 22.37 3.16
CA ALA A 75 -16.58 22.96 2.00
C ALA A 75 -16.43 24.48 2.24
N VAL A 76 -15.29 25.03 1.85
CA VAL A 76 -14.96 26.44 2.03
C VAL A 76 -15.00 27.13 0.69
N LEU A 77 -15.89 28.12 0.55
CA LEU A 77 -15.96 29.02 -0.58
C LEU A 77 -14.95 30.14 -0.41
N VAL A 78 -14.13 30.37 -1.43
CA VAL A 78 -13.19 31.48 -1.52
C VAL A 78 -13.59 32.38 -2.66
N VAL A 79 -13.89 33.66 -2.38
CA VAL A 79 -14.28 34.63 -3.40
C VAL A 79 -13.26 35.76 -3.46
N ARG A 80 -12.86 36.13 -4.68
CA ARG A 80 -11.97 37.23 -4.98
C ARG A 80 -12.39 37.99 -6.23
N ARG A 81 -11.80 39.13 -6.47
CA ARG A 81 -11.96 39.82 -7.76
C ARG A 81 -11.07 39.19 -8.85
N ALA A 82 -11.54 39.11 -10.07
CA ALA A 82 -10.77 38.58 -11.20
C ALA A 82 -9.49 39.41 -11.49
N ASP A 83 -9.52 40.72 -11.23
CA ASP A 83 -8.41 41.64 -11.40
C ASP A 83 -7.40 41.64 -10.24
N GLY A 84 -7.67 40.85 -9.17
CA GLY A 84 -6.83 40.76 -7.96
C GLY A 84 -6.85 42.00 -7.06
N ALA A 85 -7.72 42.98 -7.33
CA ALA A 85 -7.89 44.16 -6.48
C ALA A 85 -8.63 43.81 -5.17
N PRO A 86 -8.52 44.63 -4.11
CA PRO A 86 -9.32 44.47 -2.91
C PRO A 86 -10.82 44.49 -3.21
N LEU A 87 -11.60 43.74 -2.43
CA LEU A 87 -13.06 43.70 -2.53
C LEU A 87 -13.66 45.04 -2.14
N THR A 88 -14.56 45.56 -2.99
CA THR A 88 -15.32 46.77 -2.68
C THR A 88 -16.47 46.48 -1.71
N SER A 89 -17.06 47.51 -1.10
CA SER A 89 -18.23 47.34 -0.25
C SER A 89 -19.42 46.71 -0.98
N ALA A 90 -19.55 46.99 -2.30
CA ALA A 90 -20.58 46.37 -3.14
C ALA A 90 -20.29 44.87 -3.37
N ASP A 91 -19.02 44.49 -3.56
CA ASP A 91 -18.60 43.08 -3.68
C ASP A 91 -18.89 42.34 -2.38
N GLN A 92 -18.52 42.93 -1.23
CA GLN A 92 -18.77 42.32 0.10
C GLN A 92 -20.28 42.13 0.35
N ALA A 93 -21.10 43.13 0.10
CA ALA A 93 -22.56 43.02 0.24
C ALA A 93 -23.16 41.91 -0.66
N ARG A 94 -22.60 41.72 -1.85
CA ARG A 94 -23.04 40.64 -2.75
C ARG A 94 -22.65 39.28 -2.21
N ILE A 95 -21.40 39.14 -1.75
CA ILE A 95 -20.90 37.87 -1.17
C ILE A 95 -21.66 37.52 0.12
N ASP A 96 -22.01 38.51 0.95
CA ASP A 96 -22.83 38.31 2.16
C ASP A 96 -24.25 37.83 1.85
N GLY A 97 -24.74 38.07 0.61
CA GLY A 97 -26.02 37.56 0.12
C GLY A 97 -25.95 36.12 -0.44
N LEU A 98 -24.77 35.59 -0.74
CA LEU A 98 -24.59 34.25 -1.32
C LEU A 98 -25.18 33.12 -0.45
N PRO A 99 -25.02 33.10 0.90
CA PRO A 99 -25.53 32.00 1.71
C PRO A 99 -27.00 31.68 1.51
N GLN A 100 -27.81 32.68 1.17
CA GLN A 100 -29.25 32.49 0.87
C GLN A 100 -29.49 31.81 -0.48
N GLN A 101 -28.58 32.00 -1.44
CA GLN A 101 -28.67 31.47 -2.80
C GLN A 101 -28.04 30.09 -2.92
N LEU A 102 -27.14 29.75 -1.98
CA LEU A 102 -26.40 28.49 -1.95
C LEU A 102 -27.08 27.41 -1.08
N GLN A 103 -28.35 27.57 -0.72
CA GLN A 103 -29.16 26.55 -0.04
C GLN A 103 -29.61 25.49 -1.05
N VAL A 104 -28.69 24.59 -1.42
CA VAL A 104 -28.96 23.50 -2.35
C VAL A 104 -29.16 22.17 -1.59
N ALA A 105 -29.70 21.16 -2.28
CA ALA A 105 -29.93 19.85 -1.66
C ALA A 105 -28.60 19.22 -1.22
N GLY A 106 -28.57 18.66 -0.01
CA GLY A 106 -27.38 18.09 0.63
C GLY A 106 -26.56 19.08 1.45
N VAL A 107 -26.93 20.39 1.45
CA VAL A 107 -26.30 21.44 2.27
C VAL A 107 -27.17 21.73 3.48
N THR A 108 -26.61 21.64 4.66
CA THR A 108 -27.31 21.91 5.94
C THR A 108 -27.29 23.40 6.31
N SER A 109 -26.16 24.05 6.07
CA SER A 109 -26.01 25.48 6.31
C SER A 109 -24.89 26.08 5.49
N VAL A 110 -25.02 27.39 5.17
CA VAL A 110 -23.92 28.19 4.60
C VAL A 110 -23.75 29.41 5.51
N THR A 111 -22.57 29.57 6.06
CA THR A 111 -22.22 30.64 6.99
C THR A 111 -21.17 31.58 6.38
N PRO A 112 -21.34 32.91 6.51
CA PRO A 112 -20.31 33.86 6.09
C PRO A 112 -19.04 33.67 6.93
N GLY A 113 -17.90 33.55 6.28
CA GLY A 113 -16.60 33.45 6.90
C GLY A 113 -15.87 34.80 7.03
N ALA A 114 -14.57 34.71 7.33
CA ALA A 114 -13.72 35.87 7.52
C ALA A 114 -13.41 36.63 6.20
N VAL A 115 -13.05 37.89 6.31
CA VAL A 115 -12.37 38.66 5.26
C VAL A 115 -10.87 38.54 5.50
N ALA A 116 -10.10 38.29 4.44
CA ALA A 116 -8.64 38.28 4.55
C ALA A 116 -8.11 39.66 5.00
N PRO A 117 -7.00 39.72 5.76
CA PRO A 117 -6.46 40.97 6.27
C PRO A 117 -6.12 42.01 5.18
N ASP A 118 -5.81 41.57 3.98
CA ASP A 118 -5.54 42.43 2.82
C ASP A 118 -6.80 42.87 2.07
N GLY A 119 -8.00 42.43 2.51
CA GLY A 119 -9.31 42.75 1.92
C GLY A 119 -9.54 42.15 0.53
N ARG A 120 -8.68 41.23 0.06
CA ARG A 120 -8.78 40.65 -1.30
C ARG A 120 -9.61 39.38 -1.38
N LEU A 121 -9.75 38.66 -0.26
CA LEU A 121 -10.48 37.41 -0.18
C LEU A 121 -11.63 37.54 0.81
N ARG A 122 -12.76 36.92 0.50
CA ARG A 122 -13.88 36.70 1.41
C ARG A 122 -14.20 35.20 1.42
N LEU A 123 -14.42 34.67 2.61
CA LEU A 123 -14.73 33.27 2.81
C LEU A 123 -16.20 33.05 3.12
N ALA A 124 -16.71 31.87 2.82
CA ALA A 124 -17.92 31.31 3.41
C ALA A 124 -17.73 29.82 3.60
N GLU A 125 -18.38 29.26 4.60
CA GLU A 125 -18.33 27.82 4.89
C GLU A 125 -19.70 27.21 4.64
N ALA A 126 -19.74 26.16 3.81
CA ALA A 126 -20.92 25.31 3.62
C ALA A 126 -20.73 24.01 4.37
N ARG A 127 -21.72 23.61 5.17
CA ARG A 127 -21.80 22.31 5.83
C ARG A 127 -22.72 21.39 5.04
N LEU A 128 -22.31 20.15 4.89
CA LEU A 128 -22.99 19.11 4.14
C LEU A 128 -23.50 18.04 5.12
N ALA A 129 -24.58 17.35 4.73
CA ALA A 129 -25.24 16.39 5.59
C ALA A 129 -24.48 15.05 5.77
N GLY A 130 -23.57 14.72 4.82
CA GLY A 130 -22.86 13.45 4.77
C GLY A 130 -21.36 13.58 4.95
N GLU A 131 -20.68 12.42 4.92
CA GLU A 131 -19.22 12.36 4.88
C GLU A 131 -18.67 12.97 3.59
N ALA A 132 -17.43 13.44 3.58
CA ALA A 132 -16.85 14.17 2.46
C ALA A 132 -16.81 13.37 1.15
N ASP A 133 -16.54 12.07 1.25
CA ASP A 133 -16.44 11.12 0.13
C ASP A 133 -17.77 10.44 -0.24
N ALA A 134 -18.86 10.74 0.49
CA ALA A 134 -20.18 10.23 0.18
C ALA A 134 -20.70 10.80 -1.14
N GLU A 135 -21.34 9.98 -1.98
CA GLU A 135 -21.91 10.39 -3.28
C GLU A 135 -22.82 11.61 -3.13
N GLU A 136 -23.62 11.68 -2.06
CA GLU A 136 -24.50 12.80 -1.77
C GLU A 136 -23.74 14.11 -1.54
N SER A 137 -22.59 14.06 -0.83
CA SER A 137 -21.71 15.21 -0.56
C SER A 137 -20.99 15.66 -1.83
N ILE A 138 -20.49 14.72 -2.64
CA ILE A 138 -19.87 15.00 -3.95
C ILE A 138 -20.86 15.72 -4.87
N ASP A 139 -22.09 15.22 -4.94
CA ASP A 139 -23.17 15.83 -5.73
C ASP A 139 -23.58 17.20 -5.18
N ALA A 140 -23.58 17.38 -3.85
CA ALA A 140 -23.89 18.67 -3.22
C ALA A 140 -22.80 19.70 -3.55
N VAL A 141 -21.53 19.34 -3.57
CA VAL A 141 -20.44 20.23 -4.00
C VAL A 141 -20.62 20.62 -5.47
N GLY A 142 -20.98 19.69 -6.34
CA GLY A 142 -21.30 20.00 -7.74
C GLY A 142 -22.40 21.07 -7.86
N ARG A 143 -23.51 20.88 -7.13
CA ARG A 143 -24.63 21.87 -7.07
C ARG A 143 -24.21 23.21 -6.48
N LEU A 144 -23.32 23.22 -5.47
CA LEU A 144 -22.77 24.45 -4.90
C LEU A 144 -21.93 25.23 -5.92
N ARG A 145 -21.12 24.53 -6.73
CA ARG A 145 -20.33 25.14 -7.81
C ARG A 145 -21.22 25.79 -8.84
N ASP A 146 -22.19 25.05 -9.38
CA ASP A 146 -23.13 25.56 -10.36
C ASP A 146 -23.91 26.79 -9.83
N ALA A 147 -24.42 26.71 -8.61
CA ALA A 147 -25.15 27.82 -7.98
C ALA A 147 -24.25 29.04 -7.72
N THR A 148 -22.98 28.82 -7.39
CA THR A 148 -22.01 29.92 -7.18
C THR A 148 -21.66 30.60 -8.48
N ASP A 149 -21.42 29.84 -9.54
CA ASP A 149 -21.14 30.36 -10.87
C ASP A 149 -22.30 31.20 -11.42
N ASP A 150 -23.53 30.71 -11.27
CA ASP A 150 -24.75 31.43 -11.64
C ASP A 150 -24.92 32.75 -10.85
N ALA A 151 -24.70 32.71 -9.53
CA ALA A 151 -24.82 33.87 -8.67
C ALA A 151 -23.77 34.96 -8.90
N LEU A 152 -22.60 34.57 -9.36
CA LEU A 152 -21.46 35.47 -9.62
C LEU A 152 -21.30 35.84 -11.12
N ALA A 153 -22.12 35.31 -12.02
CA ALA A 153 -22.04 35.56 -13.44
C ALA A 153 -22.10 37.08 -13.75
N GLY A 154 -21.12 37.58 -14.52
CA GLY A 154 -21.04 38.97 -14.93
C GLY A 154 -20.69 40.00 -13.86
N THR A 155 -20.30 39.56 -12.65
CA THR A 155 -19.96 40.46 -11.52
C THR A 155 -18.52 40.90 -11.49
N GLY A 156 -17.60 40.20 -12.21
CA GLY A 156 -16.15 40.37 -12.12
C GLY A 156 -15.53 39.73 -10.87
N LEU A 157 -16.33 38.98 -10.11
CA LEU A 157 -15.85 38.13 -9.03
C LEU A 157 -15.56 36.72 -9.55
N VAL A 158 -14.57 36.07 -8.95
CA VAL A 158 -14.21 34.69 -9.20
C VAL A 158 -14.27 33.96 -7.86
N ALA A 159 -14.88 32.78 -7.89
CA ALA A 159 -15.01 31.93 -6.71
C ALA A 159 -14.38 30.57 -6.95
N GLY A 160 -14.07 29.86 -5.89
CA GLY A 160 -13.64 28.47 -5.91
C GLY A 160 -13.93 27.80 -4.56
N TRP A 161 -14.33 26.53 -4.63
CA TRP A 161 -14.60 25.71 -3.46
C TRP A 161 -13.39 24.86 -3.11
N THR A 162 -13.00 24.84 -1.82
CA THR A 162 -11.93 24.01 -1.27
C THR A 162 -12.36 23.39 0.05
N GLY A 163 -11.46 22.71 0.72
CA GLY A 163 -11.75 21.94 1.94
C GLY A 163 -12.01 20.47 1.64
N GLU A 164 -12.43 19.75 2.67
CA GLU A 164 -12.51 18.29 2.65
C GLU A 164 -13.48 17.76 1.56
N ALA A 165 -14.73 18.24 1.57
CA ALA A 165 -15.74 17.78 0.62
C ALA A 165 -15.44 18.20 -0.83
N ALA A 166 -14.93 19.43 -1.05
CA ALA A 166 -14.56 19.89 -2.38
C ALA A 166 -13.35 19.12 -2.93
N GLY A 167 -12.39 18.81 -2.06
CA GLY A 167 -11.25 17.96 -2.41
C GLY A 167 -11.65 16.53 -2.75
N ALA A 168 -12.56 15.95 -1.99
CA ALA A 168 -13.12 14.62 -2.27
C ALA A 168 -13.88 14.59 -3.62
N ALA A 169 -14.66 15.62 -3.91
CA ALA A 169 -15.37 15.74 -5.18
C ALA A 169 -14.40 15.80 -6.39
N ASP A 170 -13.32 16.58 -6.30
CA ASP A 170 -12.31 16.67 -7.35
C ASP A 170 -11.46 15.38 -7.45
N GLY A 171 -11.27 14.67 -6.34
CA GLY A 171 -10.55 13.40 -6.27
C GLY A 171 -11.33 12.22 -6.86
N SER A 172 -12.64 12.21 -6.76
CA SER A 172 -13.51 11.06 -7.07
C SER A 172 -13.36 10.51 -8.49
N LEU A 173 -13.35 11.39 -9.50
CA LEU A 173 -13.14 10.99 -10.89
C LEU A 173 -11.72 10.46 -11.14
N LEU A 174 -10.72 11.06 -10.50
CA LEU A 174 -9.34 10.63 -10.61
C LEU A 174 -9.14 9.27 -9.96
N ASP A 175 -9.76 9.02 -8.83
CA ASP A 175 -9.71 7.73 -8.14
C ASP A 175 -10.36 6.62 -8.99
N LEU A 176 -11.47 6.89 -9.63
CA LEU A 176 -12.08 5.98 -10.60
C LEU A 176 -11.14 5.66 -11.77
N ILE A 177 -10.48 6.68 -12.33
CA ILE A 177 -9.50 6.52 -13.42
C ILE A 177 -8.30 5.71 -12.96
N VAL A 178 -7.79 5.96 -11.75
CA VAL A 178 -6.63 5.26 -11.20
C VAL A 178 -6.96 3.79 -10.92
N HIS A 179 -8.08 3.48 -10.26
CA HIS A 179 -8.50 2.11 -10.00
C HIS A 179 -8.82 1.35 -11.29
N GLY A 180 -9.56 1.97 -12.21
CA GLY A 180 -9.84 1.40 -13.53
C GLY A 180 -8.57 1.20 -14.36
N GLY A 181 -7.65 2.17 -14.32
CA GLY A 181 -6.34 2.11 -14.97
C GLY A 181 -5.48 0.97 -14.43
N MET A 182 -5.47 0.77 -13.12
CA MET A 182 -4.74 -0.34 -12.48
C MET A 182 -5.28 -1.70 -12.95
N MET A 183 -6.60 -1.89 -12.97
CA MET A 183 -7.23 -3.11 -13.48
C MET A 183 -6.90 -3.33 -14.96
N LEU A 184 -6.95 -2.26 -15.76
CA LEU A 184 -6.61 -2.32 -17.19
C LEU A 184 -5.15 -2.69 -17.41
N VAL A 185 -4.21 -2.11 -16.67
CA VAL A 185 -2.78 -2.41 -16.77
C VAL A 185 -2.51 -3.88 -16.40
N ILE A 186 -3.10 -4.38 -15.32
CA ILE A 186 -2.99 -5.81 -14.94
C ILE A 186 -3.55 -6.70 -16.06
N LEU A 187 -4.72 -6.37 -16.59
CA LEU A 187 -5.36 -7.11 -17.68
C LEU A 187 -4.46 -7.15 -18.93
N VAL A 188 -3.94 -6.00 -19.35
CA VAL A 188 -3.05 -5.87 -20.51
C VAL A 188 -1.74 -6.63 -20.28
N LEU A 189 -1.11 -6.50 -19.12
CA LEU A 189 0.15 -7.17 -18.83
C LEU A 189 -0.04 -8.70 -18.75
N LEU A 190 -1.13 -9.18 -18.15
CA LEU A 190 -1.47 -10.60 -18.18
C LEU A 190 -1.74 -11.10 -19.60
N LEU A 191 -2.41 -10.30 -20.42
CA LEU A 191 -2.65 -10.62 -21.84
C LEU A 191 -1.34 -10.72 -22.60
N VAL A 192 -0.41 -9.80 -22.39
CA VAL A 192 0.93 -9.82 -23.04
C VAL A 192 1.74 -11.04 -22.60
N VAL A 193 1.76 -11.36 -21.31
CA VAL A 193 2.54 -12.46 -20.72
C VAL A 193 1.99 -13.82 -21.15
N PHE A 194 0.70 -14.03 -21.02
CA PHE A 194 0.07 -15.33 -21.31
C PHE A 194 -0.48 -15.43 -22.73
N ARG A 195 -0.64 -14.29 -23.42
CA ARG A 195 -1.26 -14.19 -24.76
C ARG A 195 -2.63 -14.86 -24.80
N SER A 196 -3.39 -14.72 -23.71
CA SER A 196 -4.71 -15.31 -23.53
C SER A 196 -5.64 -14.37 -22.81
N PRO A 197 -6.73 -13.91 -23.45
CA PRO A 197 -7.76 -13.11 -22.78
C PRO A 197 -8.49 -13.88 -21.71
N ALA A 198 -8.66 -15.20 -21.89
CA ALA A 198 -9.33 -16.04 -20.91
C ALA A 198 -8.58 -16.08 -19.57
N ILE A 199 -7.24 -16.23 -19.61
CA ILE A 199 -6.43 -16.19 -18.37
C ILE A 199 -6.49 -14.80 -17.75
N ALA A 200 -6.35 -13.73 -18.54
CA ALA A 200 -6.31 -12.38 -18.04
C ALA A 200 -7.61 -12.00 -17.31
N LEU A 201 -8.76 -12.20 -17.97
CA LEU A 201 -10.08 -11.90 -17.39
C LEU A 201 -10.40 -12.80 -16.20
N LEU A 202 -10.15 -14.11 -16.32
CA LEU A 202 -10.46 -15.03 -15.26
C LEU A 202 -9.60 -14.81 -14.01
N ASN A 203 -8.31 -14.48 -14.19
CA ASN A 203 -7.44 -14.16 -13.06
C ASN A 203 -7.95 -12.93 -12.33
N LEU A 204 -8.28 -11.85 -13.06
CA LEU A 204 -8.82 -10.64 -12.47
C LEU A 204 -10.12 -10.93 -11.70
N LEU A 205 -11.07 -11.69 -12.31
CA LEU A 205 -12.32 -12.08 -11.67
C LEU A 205 -12.09 -12.87 -10.38
N LEU A 206 -11.17 -13.85 -10.39
CA LEU A 206 -10.88 -14.66 -9.21
C LEU A 206 -10.24 -13.84 -8.09
N VAL A 207 -9.32 -12.93 -8.42
CA VAL A 207 -8.70 -12.05 -7.43
C VAL A 207 -9.73 -11.09 -6.84
N LEU A 208 -10.59 -10.46 -7.66
CA LEU A 208 -11.66 -9.59 -7.19
C LEU A 208 -12.64 -10.34 -6.28
N MET A 209 -13.00 -11.58 -6.64
CA MET A 209 -13.86 -12.41 -5.81
C MET A 209 -13.24 -12.69 -4.43
N VAL A 210 -11.94 -13.01 -4.38
CA VAL A 210 -11.23 -13.24 -3.11
C VAL A 210 -11.07 -11.94 -2.33
N SER A 211 -10.83 -10.81 -3.02
CA SER A 211 -10.77 -9.48 -2.39
C SER A 211 -12.10 -9.15 -1.71
N GLN A 212 -13.23 -9.38 -2.39
CA GLN A 212 -14.55 -9.16 -1.79
C GLN A 212 -14.80 -10.05 -0.56
N VAL A 213 -14.40 -11.34 -0.62
CA VAL A 213 -14.47 -12.23 0.54
C VAL A 213 -13.62 -11.71 1.70
N ALA A 214 -12.41 -11.21 1.42
CA ALA A 214 -11.52 -10.66 2.44
C ALA A 214 -12.10 -9.38 3.07
N THR A 215 -12.58 -8.46 2.25
CA THR A 215 -13.22 -7.22 2.73
C THR A 215 -14.43 -7.53 3.61
N SER A 216 -15.37 -8.36 3.13
CA SER A 216 -16.55 -8.75 3.92
C SER A 216 -16.18 -9.44 5.24
N LEU A 217 -15.16 -10.33 5.21
CA LEU A 217 -14.68 -11.00 6.42
C LEU A 217 -14.11 -10.04 7.45
N LEU A 218 -13.35 -9.04 7.00
CA LEU A 218 -12.72 -8.06 7.86
C LEU A 218 -13.73 -7.05 8.41
N THR A 219 -14.72 -6.62 7.60
CA THR A 219 -15.81 -5.76 8.07
C THR A 219 -16.62 -6.46 9.16
N LEU A 220 -17.06 -7.70 8.93
CA LEU A 220 -17.76 -8.49 9.96
C LEU A 220 -16.87 -8.78 11.19
N GLY A 221 -15.56 -8.93 10.97
CA GLY A 221 -14.59 -9.07 12.06
C GLY A 221 -14.55 -7.80 12.92
N GLY A 222 -14.65 -6.62 12.32
CA GLY A 222 -14.73 -5.33 13.03
C GLY A 222 -15.87 -5.29 14.02
N GLU A 223 -17.07 -5.69 13.58
CA GLU A 223 -18.26 -5.76 14.44
C GLU A 223 -18.11 -6.74 15.61
N VAL A 224 -17.44 -7.87 15.36
CA VAL A 224 -17.26 -8.90 16.41
C VAL A 224 -16.17 -8.53 17.41
N PHE A 225 -15.06 -7.95 16.93
CA PHE A 225 -13.87 -7.67 17.74
C PHE A 225 -13.76 -6.21 18.16
N GLY A 226 -14.68 -5.33 17.73
CA GLY A 226 -14.74 -3.92 18.12
C GLY A 226 -13.63 -3.07 17.51
N TYR A 227 -13.20 -3.35 16.27
CA TYR A 227 -12.30 -2.49 15.50
C TYR A 227 -13.00 -1.93 14.27
N GLU A 228 -12.64 -0.73 13.88
CA GLU A 228 -13.10 -0.11 12.63
C GLU A 228 -12.00 -0.13 11.57
N LEU A 229 -12.40 -0.34 10.32
CA LEU A 229 -11.49 -0.26 9.18
C LEU A 229 -11.45 1.20 8.72
N ASP A 230 -10.31 1.84 8.88
CA ASP A 230 -10.08 3.19 8.38
C ASP A 230 -10.07 3.25 6.84
N SER A 231 -10.23 4.43 6.29
CA SER A 231 -10.24 4.68 4.83
C SER A 231 -8.95 4.21 4.16
N SER A 232 -7.80 4.36 4.83
CA SER A 232 -6.51 3.88 4.32
C SER A 232 -6.50 2.36 4.16
N THR A 233 -7.02 1.62 5.14
CA THR A 233 -7.13 0.15 5.09
C THR A 233 -8.09 -0.29 3.99
N LYS A 234 -9.27 0.35 3.89
CA LYS A 234 -10.27 0.05 2.84
C LYS A 234 -9.69 0.24 1.44
N ASN A 235 -8.86 1.27 1.23
CA ASN A 235 -8.26 1.59 -0.06
C ASN A 235 -7.04 0.70 -0.40
N LEU A 236 -6.18 0.38 0.58
CA LEU A 236 -4.97 -0.41 0.35
C LEU A 236 -5.25 -1.91 0.20
N LEU A 237 -6.23 -2.45 0.90
CA LEU A 237 -6.52 -3.89 0.93
C LEU A 237 -6.80 -4.49 -0.47
N PRO A 238 -7.69 -3.92 -1.31
CA PRO A 238 -7.93 -4.41 -2.66
C PRO A 238 -6.69 -4.34 -3.55
N VAL A 239 -5.92 -3.25 -3.46
CA VAL A 239 -4.69 -3.03 -4.24
C VAL A 239 -3.64 -4.09 -3.93
N VAL A 240 -3.42 -4.37 -2.65
CA VAL A 240 -2.49 -5.40 -2.16
C VAL A 240 -2.91 -6.78 -2.62
N LEU A 241 -4.19 -7.12 -2.47
CA LEU A 241 -4.72 -8.42 -2.88
C LEU A 241 -4.67 -8.61 -4.38
N LEU A 242 -4.93 -7.55 -5.16
CA LEU A 242 -4.85 -7.60 -6.61
C LEU A 242 -3.41 -7.91 -7.08
N GLY A 243 -2.43 -7.30 -6.42
CA GLY A 243 -1.01 -7.54 -6.69
C GLY A 243 -0.59 -8.96 -6.31
N ILE A 244 -0.71 -9.32 -5.04
CA ILE A 244 -0.24 -10.62 -4.50
C ILE A 244 -1.02 -11.79 -5.12
N GLY A 245 -2.33 -11.63 -5.31
CA GLY A 245 -3.17 -12.67 -5.92
C GLY A 245 -2.77 -12.96 -7.36
N THR A 246 -2.44 -11.91 -8.11
CA THR A 246 -1.94 -12.04 -9.48
C THR A 246 -0.60 -12.76 -9.51
N ASP A 247 0.31 -12.46 -8.59
CA ASP A 247 1.62 -13.11 -8.49
C ASP A 247 1.50 -14.62 -8.26
N TYR A 248 0.68 -15.05 -7.31
CA TYR A 248 0.48 -16.47 -7.03
C TYR A 248 -0.16 -17.21 -8.23
N ALA A 249 -1.10 -16.55 -8.90
CA ALA A 249 -1.69 -17.09 -10.13
C ALA A 249 -0.67 -17.22 -11.26
N VAL A 250 0.18 -16.21 -11.45
CA VAL A 250 1.23 -16.22 -12.46
C VAL A 250 2.17 -17.40 -12.23
N PHE A 251 2.68 -17.63 -11.03
CA PHE A 251 3.56 -18.76 -10.73
C PHE A 251 2.87 -20.10 -10.97
N LEU A 252 1.60 -20.24 -10.56
CA LEU A 252 0.81 -21.45 -10.82
C LEU A 252 0.64 -21.70 -12.32
N LEU A 253 0.26 -20.68 -13.07
CA LEU A 253 -0.01 -20.79 -14.51
C LEU A 253 1.25 -21.06 -15.33
N PHE A 254 2.42 -20.51 -14.97
CA PHE A 254 3.69 -20.83 -15.62
C PHE A 254 4.03 -22.32 -15.45
N ARG A 255 3.91 -22.88 -14.24
CA ARG A 255 4.14 -24.31 -14.00
C ARG A 255 3.11 -25.21 -14.66
N TYR A 256 1.86 -24.79 -14.63
CA TYR A 256 0.78 -25.51 -15.30
C TYR A 256 1.01 -25.56 -16.81
N ARG A 257 1.38 -24.43 -17.44
CA ARG A 257 1.74 -24.34 -18.86
C ARG A 257 2.93 -25.24 -19.22
N GLU A 258 3.96 -25.27 -18.39
CA GLU A 258 5.15 -26.13 -18.58
C GLU A 258 4.75 -27.63 -18.66
N ARG A 259 3.87 -28.06 -17.75
CA ARG A 259 3.41 -29.45 -17.71
C ARG A 259 2.46 -29.80 -18.85
N LEU A 260 1.56 -28.89 -19.19
CA LEU A 260 0.68 -29.08 -20.35
C LEU A 260 1.47 -29.20 -21.68
N ARG A 261 2.57 -28.44 -21.80
CA ARG A 261 3.51 -28.54 -22.93
C ARG A 261 4.28 -29.87 -22.94
N ALA A 262 4.58 -30.40 -21.76
CA ALA A 262 5.23 -31.71 -21.63
C ALA A 262 4.30 -32.90 -21.94
N GLY A 263 3.02 -32.63 -22.30
CA GLY A 263 2.05 -33.65 -22.69
C GLY A 263 1.18 -34.20 -21.56
N ASP A 264 1.30 -33.70 -20.33
CA ASP A 264 0.48 -34.16 -19.22
C ASP A 264 -1.01 -33.84 -19.45
N ASP A 265 -1.88 -34.72 -18.97
CA ASP A 265 -3.32 -34.44 -18.85
C ASP A 265 -3.56 -33.22 -17.95
N ARG A 266 -4.63 -32.46 -18.23
CA ARG A 266 -4.99 -31.23 -17.53
C ARG A 266 -5.03 -31.36 -15.99
N ARG A 267 -5.55 -32.51 -15.50
CA ARG A 267 -5.64 -32.80 -14.05
C ARG A 267 -4.27 -33.14 -13.47
N ALA A 268 -3.52 -34.03 -14.14
CA ALA A 268 -2.18 -34.40 -13.72
C ALA A 268 -1.23 -33.21 -13.74
N ALA A 269 -1.28 -32.39 -14.79
CA ALA A 269 -0.50 -31.15 -14.92
C ALA A 269 -0.77 -30.17 -13.77
N MET A 270 -2.05 -29.99 -13.36
CA MET A 270 -2.42 -29.11 -12.26
C MET A 270 -1.96 -29.66 -10.91
N VAL A 271 -2.17 -30.95 -10.64
CA VAL A 271 -1.67 -31.60 -9.41
C VAL A 271 -0.16 -31.46 -9.30
N HIS A 272 0.56 -31.66 -10.41
CA HIS A 272 2.01 -31.46 -10.41
C HIS A 272 2.41 -30.01 -10.17
N ALA A 273 1.74 -29.04 -10.80
CA ALA A 273 2.01 -27.62 -10.61
C ALA A 273 1.85 -27.23 -9.13
N VAL A 274 0.68 -27.50 -8.53
CA VAL A 274 0.39 -27.17 -7.11
C VAL A 274 1.35 -27.91 -6.17
N SER A 275 1.67 -29.18 -6.41
CA SER A 275 2.59 -29.93 -5.54
C SER A 275 4.00 -29.36 -5.51
N ARG A 276 4.44 -28.73 -6.62
CA ARG A 276 5.78 -28.12 -6.71
C ARG A 276 5.87 -26.72 -6.17
N ILE A 277 4.85 -25.88 -6.42
CA ILE A 277 4.88 -24.48 -5.99
C ILE A 277 4.20 -24.25 -4.65
N GLY A 278 3.26 -25.12 -4.24
CA GLY A 278 2.44 -24.91 -3.05
C GLY A 278 3.27 -24.67 -1.78
N GLY A 279 4.36 -25.42 -1.61
CA GLY A 279 5.28 -25.20 -0.50
C GLY A 279 5.95 -23.82 -0.52
N ALA A 280 6.43 -23.39 -1.68
CA ALA A 280 7.10 -22.11 -1.81
C ALA A 280 6.12 -20.95 -1.60
N VAL A 281 4.93 -21.01 -2.22
CA VAL A 281 3.87 -19.99 -2.10
C VAL A 281 3.35 -19.89 -0.66
N THR A 282 3.13 -21.03 0.02
CA THR A 282 2.69 -21.00 1.43
C THR A 282 3.69 -20.34 2.34
N VAL A 283 4.97 -20.62 2.12
CA VAL A 283 6.08 -20.06 2.92
C VAL A 283 6.19 -18.56 2.69
N SER A 284 6.18 -18.18 1.43
CA SER A 284 6.19 -16.81 0.96
C SER A 284 5.06 -16.02 1.65
N ALA A 285 3.83 -16.50 1.53
CA ALA A 285 2.70 -15.87 2.19
C ALA A 285 2.81 -15.81 3.72
N LEU A 286 3.41 -16.82 4.34
CA LEU A 286 3.63 -16.78 5.78
C LEU A 286 4.65 -15.70 6.17
N VAL A 287 5.70 -15.50 5.36
CA VAL A 287 6.65 -14.39 5.56
C VAL A 287 5.95 -13.04 5.43
N VAL A 288 5.11 -12.89 4.40
CA VAL A 288 4.32 -11.67 4.18
C VAL A 288 3.34 -11.44 5.35
N ALA A 289 2.61 -12.48 5.76
CA ALA A 289 1.66 -12.40 6.87
C ALA A 289 2.36 -12.06 8.19
N VAL A 290 3.57 -12.58 8.43
CA VAL A 290 4.39 -12.24 9.61
C VAL A 290 4.89 -10.81 9.53
N ALA A 291 5.31 -10.34 8.35
CA ALA A 291 5.73 -8.95 8.15
C ALA A 291 4.59 -7.97 8.46
N PHE A 292 3.40 -8.20 7.91
CA PHE A 292 2.22 -7.40 8.21
C PHE A 292 1.76 -7.58 9.67
N GLY A 293 1.77 -8.81 10.18
CA GLY A 293 1.42 -9.10 11.57
C GLY A 293 2.34 -8.42 12.61
N ALA A 294 3.57 -8.06 12.24
CA ALA A 294 4.47 -7.31 13.12
C ALA A 294 3.95 -5.89 13.42
N LEU A 295 3.05 -5.35 12.58
CA LEU A 295 2.37 -4.08 12.84
C LEU A 295 1.43 -4.10 14.07
N LEU A 296 1.05 -5.27 14.57
CA LEU A 296 0.39 -5.39 15.88
C LEU A 296 1.21 -4.80 17.02
N LEU A 297 2.52 -4.68 16.84
CA LEU A 297 3.43 -4.09 17.84
C LEU A 297 3.52 -2.56 17.70
N SER A 298 2.96 -1.99 16.64
CA SER A 298 2.86 -0.55 16.47
C SER A 298 1.99 0.04 17.58
N ARG A 299 2.27 1.28 17.92
CA ARG A 299 1.48 2.07 18.86
C ARG A 299 0.46 2.95 18.14
N ILE A 300 0.53 3.02 16.81
CA ILE A 300 -0.44 3.71 15.96
C ILE A 300 -1.61 2.75 15.71
N GLY A 301 -2.81 3.14 16.15
CA GLY A 301 -4.02 2.30 16.08
C GLY A 301 -4.35 1.83 14.66
N SER A 302 -4.25 2.73 13.67
CA SER A 302 -4.48 2.38 12.26
C SER A 302 -3.55 1.24 11.78
N PHE A 303 -2.29 1.22 12.22
CA PHE A 303 -1.37 0.14 11.86
C PHE A 303 -1.65 -1.17 12.60
N GLN A 304 -2.20 -1.09 13.83
CA GLN A 304 -2.64 -2.27 14.58
C GLN A 304 -3.83 -2.97 13.89
N VAL A 305 -4.65 -2.23 13.16
CA VAL A 305 -5.76 -2.77 12.36
C VAL A 305 -5.28 -3.20 10.96
N LEU A 306 -4.55 -2.34 10.25
CA LEU A 306 -4.05 -2.57 8.90
C LEU A 306 -3.20 -3.83 8.80
N GLY A 307 -2.27 -4.02 9.75
CA GLY A 307 -1.34 -5.15 9.73
C GLY A 307 -2.04 -6.51 9.73
N PRO A 308 -2.83 -6.82 10.77
CA PRO A 308 -3.60 -8.06 10.82
C PRO A 308 -4.58 -8.22 9.66
N ALA A 309 -5.24 -7.15 9.23
CA ALA A 309 -6.14 -7.18 8.09
C ALA A 309 -5.43 -7.67 6.82
N LEU A 310 -4.26 -7.08 6.51
CA LEU A 310 -3.45 -7.51 5.38
C LEU A 310 -2.89 -8.93 5.57
N ALA A 311 -2.49 -9.32 6.78
CA ALA A 311 -2.02 -10.67 7.06
C ALA A 311 -3.12 -11.72 6.81
N VAL A 312 -4.34 -11.49 7.30
CA VAL A 312 -5.50 -12.36 7.07
C VAL A 312 -5.83 -12.43 5.58
N ALA A 313 -5.85 -11.28 4.90
CA ALA A 313 -6.14 -11.20 3.47
C ALA A 313 -5.13 -12.00 2.62
N VAL A 314 -3.84 -11.91 2.94
CA VAL A 314 -2.79 -12.70 2.27
C VAL A 314 -2.95 -14.20 2.52
N LEU A 315 -3.28 -14.62 3.74
CA LEU A 315 -3.52 -16.02 4.07
C LEU A 315 -4.76 -16.55 3.32
N LEU A 316 -5.81 -15.75 3.21
CA LEU A 316 -6.99 -16.07 2.43
C LEU A 316 -6.66 -16.21 0.94
N MET A 317 -5.84 -15.30 0.41
CA MET A 317 -5.38 -15.34 -0.97
C MET A 317 -4.58 -16.61 -1.28
N VAL A 318 -3.70 -17.04 -0.37
CA VAL A 318 -2.99 -18.32 -0.52
C VAL A 318 -3.95 -19.51 -0.48
N ALA A 319 -4.92 -19.50 0.41
CA ALA A 319 -5.95 -20.54 0.43
C ALA A 319 -6.68 -20.63 -0.92
N ALA A 320 -7.03 -19.49 -1.52
CA ALA A 320 -7.61 -19.42 -2.86
C ALA A 320 -6.63 -19.90 -3.95
N ALA A 321 -5.38 -19.48 -3.90
CA ALA A 321 -4.33 -19.86 -4.87
C ALA A 321 -4.06 -21.39 -4.85
N LEU A 322 -4.26 -22.04 -3.72
CA LEU A 322 -4.07 -23.49 -3.58
C LEU A 322 -5.35 -24.31 -3.78
N THR A 323 -6.52 -23.68 -3.78
CA THR A 323 -7.81 -24.36 -3.90
C THR A 323 -8.66 -23.87 -5.08
N LEU A 324 -9.08 -22.60 -5.04
CA LEU A 324 -9.99 -22.02 -6.04
C LEU A 324 -9.33 -21.94 -7.43
N PHE A 325 -8.13 -21.36 -7.52
CA PHE A 325 -7.43 -21.17 -8.80
C PHE A 325 -7.15 -22.52 -9.47
N PRO A 326 -6.57 -23.54 -8.78
CA PRO A 326 -6.41 -24.86 -9.36
C PRO A 326 -7.72 -25.52 -9.78
N ALA A 327 -8.82 -25.36 -9.01
CA ALA A 327 -10.11 -25.89 -9.37
C ALA A 327 -10.58 -25.31 -10.71
N VAL A 328 -10.58 -23.99 -10.85
CA VAL A 328 -11.05 -23.27 -12.03
C VAL A 328 -10.19 -23.60 -13.25
N TYR A 329 -8.85 -23.42 -13.14
CA TYR A 329 -7.94 -23.64 -14.27
C TYR A 329 -7.85 -25.11 -14.71
N SER A 330 -8.07 -26.08 -13.81
CA SER A 330 -8.13 -27.50 -14.15
C SER A 330 -9.33 -27.87 -15.03
N LEU A 331 -10.43 -27.10 -14.99
CA LEU A 331 -11.58 -27.29 -15.86
C LEU A 331 -11.29 -26.83 -17.29
N LEU A 332 -10.60 -25.70 -17.45
CA LEU A 332 -10.29 -25.11 -18.76
C LEU A 332 -9.16 -25.86 -19.49
N GLY A 333 -8.16 -26.34 -18.77
CA GLY A 333 -7.03 -27.05 -19.37
C GLY A 333 -6.28 -26.22 -20.41
N ARG A 334 -6.01 -26.82 -21.57
CA ARG A 334 -5.35 -26.16 -22.70
C ARG A 334 -6.15 -24.97 -23.28
N ARG A 335 -7.50 -25.00 -23.14
CA ARG A 335 -8.38 -23.92 -23.62
C ARG A 335 -8.14 -22.59 -22.90
N ALA A 336 -7.66 -22.63 -21.66
CA ALA A 336 -7.31 -21.41 -20.91
C ALA A 336 -6.26 -20.56 -21.64
N TYR A 337 -5.39 -21.16 -22.45
CA TYR A 337 -4.31 -20.47 -23.16
C TYR A 337 -4.69 -20.02 -24.58
N TRP A 338 -5.94 -20.17 -25.02
CA TRP A 338 -6.38 -19.68 -26.33
C TRP A 338 -6.22 -18.15 -26.41
N PRO A 339 -5.76 -17.58 -27.55
CA PRO A 339 -5.42 -18.18 -28.83
C PRO A 339 -3.97 -18.70 -28.94
N ALA A 340 -3.16 -18.59 -27.89
CA ALA A 340 -1.80 -19.08 -27.89
C ALA A 340 -1.76 -20.61 -28.08
N LYS A 341 -1.22 -21.07 -29.22
CA LYS A 341 -1.02 -22.51 -29.44
C LYS A 341 0.07 -23.00 -28.49
N LEU A 342 -0.30 -23.95 -27.61
CA LEU A 342 0.68 -24.75 -26.87
C LEU A 342 1.34 -25.69 -27.88
N VAL A 343 2.52 -25.30 -28.35
CA VAL A 343 3.27 -26.12 -29.35
C VAL A 343 3.66 -27.45 -28.71
N ASP A 344 3.39 -28.55 -29.43
CA ASP A 344 3.70 -29.91 -28.99
C ASP A 344 5.23 -30.13 -29.00
N PRO A 345 5.81 -30.72 -27.94
CA PRO A 345 7.27 -31.00 -27.89
C PRO A 345 7.78 -31.90 -29.02
N SER A 346 6.88 -32.71 -29.63
CA SER A 346 7.18 -33.57 -30.76
C SER A 346 7.51 -32.81 -32.04
N ALA A 347 7.30 -31.50 -32.12
CA ALA A 347 7.57 -30.69 -33.31
C ALA A 347 9.03 -30.17 -33.42
N GLY A 348 10.01 -30.78 -32.75
CA GLY A 348 11.43 -30.59 -32.98
C GLY A 348 12.00 -29.17 -32.73
N ARG A 349 11.20 -28.22 -32.28
CA ARG A 349 11.66 -26.89 -31.81
C ARG A 349 11.95 -26.95 -30.32
N THR A 350 13.20 -27.18 -29.98
CA THR A 350 13.72 -26.80 -28.68
C THR A 350 13.39 -25.33 -28.47
N ASP A 351 12.60 -25.02 -27.39
CA ASP A 351 12.29 -23.66 -27.01
C ASP A 351 13.60 -22.91 -26.65
N ASP A 352 14.28 -22.37 -27.67
CA ASP A 352 15.47 -21.52 -27.54
C ASP A 352 15.15 -20.15 -26.93
N ALA A 353 13.87 -19.84 -26.64
CA ALA A 353 13.50 -18.64 -25.97
C ALA A 353 14.15 -18.52 -24.56
N GLY A 354 14.46 -19.65 -23.92
CA GLY A 354 15.27 -19.69 -22.69
C GLY A 354 16.77 -19.52 -22.89
N ALA A 355 17.27 -19.67 -24.14
CA ALA A 355 18.70 -19.58 -24.44
C ALA A 355 19.16 -18.18 -24.82
N THR A 356 18.27 -17.29 -25.30
CA THR A 356 18.61 -15.97 -25.85
C THR A 356 18.00 -14.77 -25.10
N GLY A 357 17.06 -14.97 -24.19
CA GLY A 357 16.36 -13.91 -23.47
C GLY A 357 17.20 -13.18 -22.39
N PRO A 358 16.65 -12.10 -21.78
CA PRO A 358 17.35 -11.33 -20.73
C PRO A 358 17.78 -12.18 -19.53
N ALA A 359 16.94 -13.12 -19.09
CA ALA A 359 17.28 -14.07 -18.02
C ALA A 359 18.47 -14.94 -18.36
N ALA A 360 18.59 -15.38 -19.62
CA ALA A 360 19.74 -16.15 -20.08
C ALA A 360 21.03 -15.30 -20.13
N ARG A 361 20.94 -14.01 -20.44
CA ARG A 361 22.07 -13.08 -20.36
C ARG A 361 22.56 -12.91 -18.94
N ALA A 362 21.63 -12.65 -18.00
CA ALA A 362 21.92 -12.57 -16.58
C ALA A 362 22.55 -13.85 -16.05
N ALA A 363 21.98 -15.01 -16.37
CA ALA A 363 22.50 -16.32 -16.01
C ALA A 363 23.94 -16.56 -16.51
N ARG A 364 24.25 -16.20 -17.78
CA ARG A 364 25.61 -16.30 -18.32
C ARG A 364 26.60 -15.37 -17.62
N LEU A 365 26.16 -14.16 -17.25
CA LEU A 365 27.00 -13.20 -16.55
C LEU A 365 27.35 -13.71 -15.16
N ILE A 366 26.36 -14.23 -14.41
CA ILE A 366 26.55 -14.84 -13.09
C ILE A 366 27.48 -16.06 -13.16
N ALA A 367 27.30 -16.93 -14.18
CA ALA A 367 28.17 -18.10 -14.34
C ALA A 367 29.64 -17.71 -14.55
N ARG A 368 29.87 -16.62 -15.32
CA ARG A 368 31.23 -16.18 -15.70
C ARG A 368 31.90 -15.32 -14.65
N ARG A 369 31.17 -14.32 -14.08
CA ARG A 369 31.74 -13.28 -13.20
C ARG A 369 30.83 -12.97 -12.01
N PRO A 370 30.57 -13.95 -11.09
CA PRO A 370 29.62 -13.73 -9.99
C PRO A 370 30.04 -12.62 -9.03
N ALA A 371 31.35 -12.47 -8.75
CA ALA A 371 31.84 -11.41 -7.88
C ALA A 371 31.59 -10.01 -8.45
N LEU A 372 31.85 -9.82 -9.76
CA LEU A 372 31.58 -8.54 -10.42
C LEU A 372 30.10 -8.19 -10.36
N VAL A 373 29.20 -9.17 -10.62
CA VAL A 373 27.74 -8.97 -10.54
C VAL A 373 27.33 -8.57 -9.14
N ALA A 374 27.80 -9.29 -8.12
CA ALA A 374 27.48 -8.97 -6.73
C ALA A 374 27.95 -7.56 -6.34
N VAL A 375 29.23 -7.23 -6.61
CA VAL A 375 29.81 -5.92 -6.28
C VAL A 375 29.09 -4.79 -7.04
N ALA A 376 28.88 -4.96 -8.33
CA ALA A 376 28.22 -3.94 -9.15
C ALA A 376 26.77 -3.69 -8.68
N THR A 377 26.02 -4.78 -8.37
CA THR A 377 24.65 -4.65 -7.87
C THR A 377 24.62 -3.98 -6.51
N VAL A 378 25.50 -4.39 -5.58
CA VAL A 378 25.60 -3.73 -4.25
C VAL A 378 25.99 -2.26 -4.39
N ALA A 379 26.94 -1.94 -5.29
CA ALA A 379 27.35 -0.54 -5.52
C ALA A 379 26.21 0.31 -6.07
N VAL A 380 25.46 -0.16 -7.05
CA VAL A 380 24.31 0.57 -7.63
C VAL A 380 23.21 0.75 -6.58
N LEU A 381 22.80 -0.33 -5.92
CA LEU A 381 21.77 -0.24 -4.88
C LEU A 381 22.22 0.58 -3.68
N GLY A 382 23.50 0.49 -3.30
CA GLY A 382 24.09 1.31 -2.24
C GLY A 382 24.09 2.79 -2.60
N LEU A 383 24.47 3.13 -3.85
CA LEU A 383 24.43 4.51 -4.35
C LEU A 383 23.01 5.08 -4.31
N LEU A 384 22.02 4.32 -4.78
CA LEU A 384 20.62 4.72 -4.67
C LEU A 384 20.19 4.87 -3.20
N GLY A 385 20.64 3.97 -2.33
CA GLY A 385 20.38 4.01 -0.90
C GLY A 385 20.95 5.24 -0.19
N LEU A 386 22.03 5.85 -0.71
CA LEU A 386 22.57 7.12 -0.16
C LEU A 386 21.56 8.28 -0.25
N GLY A 387 20.58 8.20 -1.15
CA GLY A 387 19.49 9.16 -1.21
C GLY A 387 18.71 9.28 0.11
N THR A 388 18.66 8.22 0.91
CA THR A 388 18.01 8.24 2.24
C THR A 388 18.63 9.25 3.22
N LEU A 389 19.89 9.65 3.02
CA LEU A 389 20.56 10.65 3.85
C LEU A 389 19.91 12.04 3.74
N HIS A 390 19.19 12.30 2.66
CA HIS A 390 18.44 13.54 2.43
C HIS A 390 16.95 13.41 2.71
N HIS A 391 16.52 12.28 3.31
CA HIS A 391 15.12 12.03 3.63
C HIS A 391 14.58 13.09 4.59
N ARG A 392 13.46 13.67 4.21
CA ARG A 392 12.62 14.52 5.05
C ARG A 392 11.22 14.00 5.02
N SER A 393 10.57 13.93 6.17
CA SER A 393 9.15 13.57 6.25
C SER A 393 8.27 14.78 6.00
N SER A 394 7.18 14.59 5.29
CA SER A 394 6.08 15.54 5.12
C SER A 394 4.84 14.97 5.77
N TYR A 395 4.13 15.80 6.51
CA TYR A 395 2.88 15.48 7.18
C TYR A 395 1.67 16.07 6.45
N GLU A 396 1.91 16.75 5.32
CA GLU A 396 0.85 17.20 4.42
C GLU A 396 0.32 16.00 3.64
N ILE A 397 -0.82 15.45 4.09
CA ILE A 397 -1.42 14.23 3.51
C ILE A 397 -2.35 14.60 2.36
N ASP A 398 -3.14 15.66 2.53
CA ASP A 398 -4.19 16.05 1.59
C ASP A 398 -3.59 16.87 0.44
N ARG A 399 -3.16 16.15 -0.59
CA ARG A 399 -2.75 16.78 -1.85
C ARG A 399 -3.93 16.77 -2.80
N LEU A 400 -4.52 17.94 -2.98
CA LEU A 400 -5.57 18.14 -3.96
C LEU A 400 -5.04 17.88 -5.38
N PRO A 401 -5.89 17.40 -6.31
CA PRO A 401 -5.48 17.18 -7.69
C PRO A 401 -4.92 18.48 -8.31
N PRO A 402 -3.73 18.49 -8.90
CA PRO A 402 -3.17 19.68 -9.51
C PRO A 402 -4.07 20.22 -10.63
N GLY A 403 -4.35 21.54 -10.58
CA GLY A 403 -5.23 22.21 -11.56
C GLY A 403 -6.72 21.96 -11.33
N SER A 404 -7.10 21.36 -10.19
CA SER A 404 -8.50 21.33 -9.77
C SER A 404 -8.92 22.66 -9.16
N GLU A 405 -10.21 22.93 -9.16
CA GLU A 405 -10.78 24.13 -8.52
C GLU A 405 -10.41 24.21 -7.05
N SER A 406 -10.53 23.09 -6.33
CA SER A 406 -10.19 23.03 -4.90
C SER A 406 -8.73 23.34 -4.62
N ALA A 407 -7.80 22.92 -5.49
CA ALA A 407 -6.39 23.24 -5.38
C ALA A 407 -6.12 24.73 -5.62
N GLU A 408 -6.74 25.32 -6.66
CA GLU A 408 -6.61 26.75 -6.97
C GLU A 408 -7.19 27.61 -5.85
N ALA A 409 -8.36 27.26 -5.33
CA ALA A 409 -8.99 27.97 -4.21
C ALA A 409 -8.13 27.89 -2.95
N LEU A 410 -7.50 26.71 -2.67
CA LEU A 410 -6.57 26.56 -1.56
C LEU A 410 -5.32 27.42 -1.72
N ASP A 411 -4.79 27.57 -2.95
CA ASP A 411 -3.65 28.44 -3.22
C ASP A 411 -4.02 29.93 -3.02
N TRP A 412 -5.24 30.34 -3.36
CA TRP A 412 -5.73 31.68 -3.03
C TRP A 412 -5.78 31.91 -1.53
N LEU A 413 -6.31 30.93 -0.75
CA LEU A 413 -6.32 30.99 0.71
C LEU A 413 -4.93 31.13 1.30
N ARG A 414 -3.98 30.29 0.86
CA ARG A 414 -2.57 30.30 1.32
C ARG A 414 -1.86 31.61 1.01
N SER A 415 -2.25 32.29 -0.07
CA SER A 415 -1.66 33.56 -0.45
C SER A 415 -2.21 34.76 0.32
N GLY A 416 -3.46 34.67 0.80
CA GLY A 416 -4.17 35.79 1.46
C GLY A 416 -4.31 35.69 2.97
N LEU A 417 -4.04 34.52 3.55
CA LEU A 417 -4.19 34.26 4.99
C LEU A 417 -2.89 33.80 5.63
N PRO A 418 -2.65 34.11 6.92
CA PRO A 418 -1.56 33.49 7.67
C PRO A 418 -1.60 31.96 7.63
N ALA A 419 -0.46 31.31 7.55
CA ALA A 419 -0.34 29.86 7.35
C ALA A 419 -1.14 29.03 8.38
N GLY A 420 -1.25 29.49 9.61
CA GLY A 420 -1.99 28.82 10.70
C GLY A 420 -3.50 29.01 10.68
N THR A 421 -4.06 29.82 9.77
CA THR A 421 -5.50 30.14 9.77
C THR A 421 -6.36 28.94 9.36
N LEU A 422 -5.84 28.11 8.45
CA LEU A 422 -6.57 26.94 7.93
C LEU A 422 -6.60 25.78 8.92
N SER A 423 -5.68 25.75 9.86
CA SER A 423 -5.53 24.66 10.83
C SER A 423 -5.00 25.24 12.14
N PRO A 424 -5.89 25.90 12.93
CA PRO A 424 -5.49 26.53 14.18
C PRO A 424 -5.04 25.47 15.20
N THR A 425 -4.02 25.76 15.97
CA THR A 425 -3.69 24.99 17.16
C THR A 425 -4.66 25.36 18.28
N VAL A 426 -5.27 24.37 18.90
CA VAL A 426 -6.30 24.57 19.91
C VAL A 426 -5.75 24.18 21.27
N VAL A 427 -5.93 25.05 22.28
CA VAL A 427 -5.54 24.77 23.65
C VAL A 427 -6.77 24.75 24.53
N TYR A 428 -7.02 23.61 25.16
CA TYR A 428 -8.12 23.44 26.09
C TYR A 428 -7.67 23.66 27.55
N LEU A 429 -8.38 24.49 28.27
CA LEU A 429 -8.19 24.74 29.68
C LEU A 429 -9.42 24.17 30.44
N THR A 430 -9.22 23.26 31.40
CA THR A 430 -10.28 22.58 32.12
C THR A 430 -10.07 22.69 33.63
N GLY A 431 -11.12 22.88 34.40
CA GLY A 431 -11.06 22.87 35.86
C GLY A 431 -11.95 23.92 36.54
N PRO A 432 -11.94 23.95 37.86
CA PRO A 432 -12.72 24.93 38.60
C PRO A 432 -12.22 26.37 38.36
N GLY A 433 -13.15 27.28 38.13
CA GLY A 433 -12.84 28.71 37.93
C GLY A 433 -12.40 29.07 36.52
N VAL A 434 -12.62 28.18 35.55
CA VAL A 434 -12.43 28.50 34.12
C VAL A 434 -13.63 29.35 33.69
N ASP A 435 -13.38 30.62 33.52
CA ASP A 435 -14.31 31.60 32.96
C ASP A 435 -13.65 32.31 31.74
N ARG A 436 -14.42 33.11 31.06
CA ARG A 436 -13.98 33.83 29.88
C ARG A 436 -12.77 34.75 30.15
N VAL A 437 -12.75 35.42 31.30
CA VAL A 437 -11.70 36.35 31.70
C VAL A 437 -10.40 35.60 31.98
N ALA A 438 -10.46 34.46 32.65
CA ALA A 438 -9.32 33.59 32.88
C ALA A 438 -8.77 33.02 31.56
N ALA A 439 -9.67 32.61 30.64
CA ALA A 439 -9.31 32.09 29.35
C ALA A 439 -8.66 33.16 28.44
N GLU A 440 -9.18 34.38 28.41
CA GLU A 440 -8.60 35.51 27.66
C GLU A 440 -7.20 35.87 28.17
N ARG A 441 -7.00 35.95 29.47
CA ARG A 441 -5.66 36.17 30.06
C ARG A 441 -4.69 35.04 29.79
N PHE A 442 -5.20 33.82 29.73
CA PHE A 442 -4.40 32.66 29.35
C PHE A 442 -4.00 32.74 27.86
N ALA A 443 -4.94 33.11 26.99
CA ALA A 443 -4.69 33.32 25.56
C ALA A 443 -3.65 34.43 25.31
N GLU A 444 -3.72 35.55 26.05
CA GLU A 444 -2.74 36.64 25.97
C GLU A 444 -1.31 36.16 26.28
N ARG A 445 -1.16 35.33 27.33
CA ARG A 445 0.14 34.76 27.68
C ARG A 445 0.68 33.78 26.61
N LEU A 446 -0.22 33.02 25.97
CA LEU A 446 0.17 32.12 24.88
C LEU A 446 0.52 32.88 23.59
N ALA A 447 -0.08 34.06 23.37
CA ALA A 447 0.25 34.92 22.24
C ALA A 447 1.69 35.46 22.27
N GLU A 448 2.34 35.48 23.46
CA GLU A 448 3.75 35.86 23.59
C GLU A 448 4.73 34.77 23.11
N VAL A 449 4.25 33.54 22.85
CA VAL A 449 5.11 32.45 22.34
C VAL A 449 5.50 32.74 20.90
N PRO A 450 6.79 32.75 20.54
CA PRO A 450 7.27 33.24 19.23
C PRO A 450 6.66 32.55 18.01
N ILE A 451 6.15 31.32 18.16
CA ILE A 451 5.50 30.59 17.07
C ILE A 451 4.06 31.03 16.82
N VAL A 452 3.45 31.73 17.75
CA VAL A 452 2.07 32.23 17.65
C VAL A 452 2.08 33.55 16.90
N ALA A 453 1.45 33.58 15.73
CA ALA A 453 1.31 34.79 14.92
C ALA A 453 0.19 35.71 15.46
N ALA A 454 -0.91 35.11 15.91
CA ALA A 454 -2.04 35.81 16.48
C ALA A 454 -2.88 34.86 17.38
N PRO A 455 -3.50 35.40 18.45
CA PRO A 455 -4.56 34.67 19.12
C PRO A 455 -5.78 34.59 18.19
N GLY A 456 -6.45 33.42 18.19
CA GLY A 456 -7.72 33.22 17.54
C GLY A 456 -8.90 33.46 18.49
N GLY A 457 -9.98 32.72 18.28
CA GLY A 457 -11.14 32.76 19.14
C GLY A 457 -10.91 32.19 20.53
N VAL A 458 -11.66 32.70 21.52
CA VAL A 458 -11.78 32.11 22.87
C VAL A 458 -13.24 31.78 23.11
N GLU A 459 -13.53 30.51 23.33
CA GLU A 459 -14.85 30.00 23.64
C GLU A 459 -14.84 29.32 25.01
N VAL A 460 -15.93 29.42 25.76
CA VAL A 460 -16.03 28.81 27.09
C VAL A 460 -17.39 28.17 27.23
N GLU A 461 -17.42 26.87 27.50
CA GLU A 461 -18.62 26.10 27.71
C GLU A 461 -18.39 25.01 28.78
N GLY A 462 -19.35 24.86 29.70
CA GLY A 462 -19.33 23.77 30.69
C GLY A 462 -18.10 23.70 31.60
N GLY A 463 -17.37 24.84 31.82
CA GLY A 463 -16.14 24.87 32.61
C GLY A 463 -14.90 24.42 31.82
N VAL A 464 -15.02 24.38 30.52
CA VAL A 464 -13.92 24.16 29.54
C VAL A 464 -13.77 25.43 28.73
N ALA A 465 -12.53 25.94 28.61
CA ALA A 465 -12.21 26.99 27.67
C ALA A 465 -11.41 26.42 26.50
N GLN A 466 -11.80 26.81 25.30
CA GLN A 466 -11.10 26.57 24.05
C GLN A 466 -10.42 27.86 23.63
N VAL A 467 -9.12 27.82 23.48
CA VAL A 467 -8.29 28.92 22.98
C VAL A 467 -7.68 28.50 21.65
N GLN A 468 -8.02 29.21 20.58
CA GLN A 468 -7.46 28.99 19.27
C GLN A 468 -6.22 29.86 19.08
N LEU A 469 -5.17 29.30 18.50
CA LEU A 469 -3.91 29.99 18.23
C LEU A 469 -3.53 29.79 16.76
N LEU A 470 -3.26 30.90 16.08
CA LEU A 470 -2.78 30.87 14.69
C LEU A 470 -1.25 30.84 14.71
N LEU A 471 -0.67 29.79 14.17
CA LEU A 471 0.79 29.65 14.10
C LEU A 471 1.36 30.48 12.95
N ALA A 472 2.57 31.00 13.12
CA ALA A 472 3.31 31.75 12.11
C ALA A 472 3.85 30.83 10.99
N GLU A 473 4.09 29.58 11.29
CA GLU A 473 4.58 28.55 10.38
C GLU A 473 3.44 27.68 9.88
N ALA A 474 3.62 27.06 8.71
CA ALA A 474 2.62 26.11 8.19
C ALA A 474 2.39 24.96 9.18
N PRO A 475 1.12 24.57 9.47
CA PRO A 475 0.76 23.62 10.51
C PRO A 475 1.48 22.26 10.41
N TYR A 476 1.74 21.79 9.19
CA TYR A 476 2.40 20.51 8.92
C TYR A 476 3.93 20.61 8.80
N SER A 477 4.50 21.79 9.04
CA SER A 477 5.95 21.98 8.96
C SER A 477 6.66 21.40 10.18
N GLN A 478 7.87 20.89 9.96
CA GLN A 478 8.71 20.40 11.05
C GLN A 478 8.94 21.46 12.12
N ARG A 479 9.07 22.74 11.71
CA ARG A 479 9.27 23.86 12.65
C ARG A 479 8.05 24.09 13.54
N ALA A 480 6.83 24.01 12.99
CA ALA A 480 5.60 24.15 13.77
C ALA A 480 5.49 23.01 14.79
N MET A 481 5.68 21.75 14.37
CA MET A 481 5.64 20.60 15.27
C MET A 481 6.70 20.65 16.37
N ASP A 482 7.94 21.02 16.05
CA ASP A 482 9.00 21.17 17.04
C ASP A 482 8.72 22.32 18.01
N ALA A 483 8.13 23.42 17.53
CA ALA A 483 7.75 24.55 18.37
C ALA A 483 6.55 24.20 19.29
N VAL A 484 5.58 23.44 18.78
CA VAL A 484 4.49 22.95 19.65
C VAL A 484 5.04 22.07 20.76
N LYS A 485 5.94 21.12 20.44
CA LYS A 485 6.57 20.24 21.46
C LYS A 485 7.46 21.00 22.44
N GLY A 486 8.33 21.86 21.93
CA GLY A 486 9.41 22.47 22.72
C GLY A 486 9.11 23.82 23.33
N GLN A 487 8.12 24.55 22.80
CA GLN A 487 7.80 25.91 23.24
C GLN A 487 6.36 26.04 23.72
N LEU A 488 5.38 25.72 22.87
CA LEU A 488 3.97 25.98 23.18
C LEU A 488 3.45 25.14 24.35
N ARG A 489 3.64 23.81 24.32
CA ARG A 489 3.20 22.92 25.40
C ARG A 489 3.80 23.28 26.77
N PRO A 490 5.14 23.43 26.90
CA PRO A 490 5.74 23.83 28.17
C PRO A 490 5.21 25.18 28.69
N THR A 491 5.04 26.16 27.80
CA THR A 491 4.53 27.48 28.16
C THR A 491 3.05 27.40 28.57
N ALA A 492 2.22 26.64 27.83
CA ALA A 492 0.82 26.46 28.15
C ALA A 492 0.62 25.82 29.53
N HIS A 493 1.39 24.77 29.85
CA HIS A 493 1.37 24.16 31.18
C HIS A 493 1.88 25.07 32.28
N ALA A 494 2.93 25.86 32.04
CA ALA A 494 3.45 26.82 33.00
C ALA A 494 2.52 28.03 33.23
N ALA A 495 1.78 28.44 32.19
CA ALA A 495 0.83 29.54 32.23
C ALA A 495 -0.54 29.15 32.78
N ALA A 496 -0.79 27.87 33.04
CA ALA A 496 -2.08 27.38 33.55
C ALA A 496 -2.45 28.01 34.89
N PRO A 497 -3.70 28.49 35.05
CA PRO A 497 -4.17 28.94 36.36
C PRO A 497 -4.16 27.82 37.43
N PRO A 498 -3.93 28.14 38.70
CA PRO A 498 -3.90 27.12 39.76
C PRO A 498 -5.17 26.27 39.82
N GLY A 499 -5.02 24.95 39.86
CA GLY A 499 -6.12 23.98 39.90
C GLY A 499 -6.74 23.66 38.55
N THR A 500 -6.22 24.19 37.44
CA THR A 500 -6.65 23.85 36.07
C THR A 500 -5.71 22.88 35.40
N ARG A 501 -6.19 22.21 34.37
CA ARG A 501 -5.39 21.36 33.48
C ARG A 501 -5.45 21.91 32.06
N VAL A 502 -4.34 21.81 31.36
CA VAL A 502 -4.16 22.28 29.96
C VAL A 502 -3.94 21.09 29.06
N TYR A 503 -4.50 21.15 27.87
CA TYR A 503 -4.29 20.16 26.80
C TYR A 503 -4.15 20.88 25.47
N VAL A 504 -3.00 20.68 24.82
CA VAL A 504 -2.70 21.26 23.51
C VAL A 504 -3.08 20.27 22.43
N GLY A 505 -4.01 20.66 21.57
CA GLY A 505 -4.57 19.89 20.46
C GLY A 505 -4.51 20.65 19.15
N GLY A 506 -5.34 20.23 18.20
CA GLY A 506 -5.32 20.65 16.81
C GLY A 506 -4.32 19.84 15.98
N GLU A 507 -4.39 19.96 14.66
CA GLU A 507 -3.65 19.10 13.73
C GLU A 507 -2.12 19.14 13.95
N THR A 508 -1.53 20.33 14.15
CA THR A 508 -0.10 20.44 14.40
C THR A 508 0.35 19.65 15.63
N ALA A 509 -0.43 19.70 16.72
CA ALA A 509 -0.13 18.95 17.93
C ALA A 509 -0.30 17.43 17.73
N THR A 510 -1.32 17.02 16.99
CA THR A 510 -1.57 15.62 16.63
C THR A 510 -0.43 15.06 15.80
N TYR A 511 0.00 15.76 14.75
CA TYR A 511 1.15 15.30 13.93
C TYR A 511 2.48 15.34 14.68
N ALA A 512 2.65 16.25 15.63
CA ALA A 512 3.79 16.24 16.53
C ALA A 512 3.84 14.98 17.42
N ASP A 513 2.69 14.52 17.88
CA ASP A 513 2.57 13.26 18.63
C ASP A 513 2.73 12.03 17.72
N ILE A 514 2.12 12.02 16.53
CA ILE A 514 2.30 10.97 15.51
C ILE A 514 3.79 10.80 15.18
N GLN A 515 4.53 11.89 14.98
CA GLN A 515 5.96 11.84 14.73
C GLN A 515 6.71 11.14 15.86
N THR A 516 6.38 11.46 17.10
CA THR A 516 7.03 10.86 18.28
C THR A 516 6.75 9.36 18.35
N VAL A 517 5.49 8.95 18.12
CA VAL A 517 5.08 7.54 18.10
C VAL A 517 5.75 6.80 16.96
N LEU A 518 5.79 7.40 15.77
CA LEU A 518 6.40 6.77 14.59
C LEU A 518 7.89 6.51 14.78
N ASP A 519 8.63 7.47 15.38
CA ASP A 519 10.05 7.29 15.68
C ASP A 519 10.29 6.13 16.68
N GLU A 520 9.40 5.98 17.67
CA GLU A 520 9.43 4.85 18.60
C GLU A 520 9.09 3.53 17.91
N ASP A 521 8.08 3.52 17.05
CA ASP A 521 7.63 2.35 16.31
C ASP A 521 8.68 1.87 15.30
N LEU A 522 9.31 2.77 14.56
CA LEU A 522 10.38 2.40 13.62
C LEU A 522 11.53 1.68 14.33
N ARG A 523 11.86 2.10 15.56
CA ARG A 523 12.91 1.47 16.37
C ARG A 523 12.52 0.10 16.92
N LEU A 524 11.25 -0.19 17.06
CA LEU A 524 10.73 -1.46 17.58
C LEU A 524 10.27 -2.40 16.47
N VAL A 525 9.38 -1.93 15.60
CA VAL A 525 8.69 -2.75 14.59
C VAL A 525 9.68 -3.28 13.55
N PHE A 526 10.60 -2.43 13.06
CA PHE A 526 11.56 -2.85 12.02
C PHE A 526 12.49 -3.97 12.48
N PRO A 527 13.19 -3.88 13.63
CA PRO A 527 14.05 -4.97 14.08
C PRO A 527 13.28 -6.25 14.41
N VAL A 528 12.09 -6.13 15.01
CA VAL A 528 11.27 -7.30 15.34
C VAL A 528 10.76 -7.98 14.09
N ALA A 529 10.20 -7.24 13.12
CA ALA A 529 9.77 -7.78 11.84
C ALA A 529 10.94 -8.44 11.10
N ALA A 530 12.09 -7.77 10.99
CA ALA A 530 13.29 -8.32 10.39
C ALA A 530 13.77 -9.60 11.09
N GLY A 531 13.73 -9.62 12.41
CA GLY A 531 14.08 -10.80 13.23
C GLY A 531 13.13 -11.98 13.01
N LEU A 532 11.82 -11.73 13.00
CA LEU A 532 10.80 -12.76 12.74
C LEU A 532 10.92 -13.32 11.32
N ILE A 533 11.10 -12.46 10.32
CA ILE A 533 11.32 -12.87 8.93
C ILE A 533 12.62 -13.66 8.80
N GLY A 534 13.70 -13.18 9.40
CA GLY A 534 14.99 -13.87 9.43
C GLY A 534 14.89 -15.25 10.08
N LEU A 535 14.17 -15.37 11.19
CA LEU A 535 13.91 -16.65 11.86
C LEU A 535 13.10 -17.60 10.97
N LEU A 536 12.05 -17.09 10.33
CA LEU A 536 11.22 -17.88 9.43
C LEU A 536 12.04 -18.37 8.22
N LEU A 537 12.84 -17.49 7.61
CA LEU A 537 13.77 -17.87 6.53
C LEU A 537 14.78 -18.92 6.99
N LEU A 538 15.33 -18.79 8.20
CA LEU A 538 16.26 -19.74 8.76
C LEU A 538 15.62 -21.13 8.95
N LEU A 539 14.42 -21.19 9.52
CA LEU A 539 13.69 -22.44 9.72
C LEU A 539 13.36 -23.13 8.38
N MET A 540 13.06 -22.37 7.35
CA MET A 540 12.66 -22.88 6.06
C MET A 540 13.83 -23.26 5.17
N LEU A 541 14.80 -22.37 5.03
CA LEU A 541 15.96 -22.62 4.20
C LEU A 541 16.98 -23.52 4.90
N ARG A 542 16.86 -23.65 6.25
CA ARG A 542 17.79 -24.42 7.09
C ARG A 542 19.26 -24.10 6.77
N GLY A 543 19.53 -22.82 6.50
CA GLY A 543 20.86 -22.31 6.17
C GLY A 543 21.03 -20.89 6.70
N LEU A 544 21.96 -20.72 7.64
CA LEU A 544 22.18 -19.44 8.33
C LEU A 544 22.69 -18.36 7.35
N LEU A 545 23.73 -18.70 6.58
CA LEU A 545 24.36 -17.71 5.69
C LEU A 545 23.42 -17.25 4.55
N VAL A 546 22.60 -18.15 4.00
CA VAL A 546 21.64 -17.77 2.97
C VAL A 546 20.52 -16.91 3.56
N SER A 547 20.07 -17.19 4.80
CA SER A 547 19.02 -16.38 5.45
C SER A 547 19.51 -14.97 5.79
N ILE A 548 20.72 -14.84 6.36
CA ILE A 548 21.36 -13.54 6.61
C ILE A 548 21.59 -12.78 5.30
N GLY A 549 22.09 -13.47 4.26
CA GLY A 549 22.33 -12.87 2.97
C GLY A 549 21.04 -12.35 2.30
N LEU A 550 19.92 -13.08 2.44
CA LEU A 550 18.62 -12.64 1.96
C LEU A 550 18.11 -11.41 2.73
N LEU A 551 18.23 -11.44 4.05
CA LEU A 551 17.82 -10.31 4.90
C LEU A 551 18.62 -9.05 4.57
N ALA A 552 19.95 -9.18 4.42
CA ALA A 552 20.82 -8.09 4.02
C ALA A 552 20.49 -7.56 2.60
N ALA A 553 20.18 -8.46 1.66
CA ALA A 553 19.76 -8.07 0.31
C ALA A 553 18.44 -7.30 0.34
N VAL A 554 17.46 -7.74 1.12
CA VAL A 554 16.17 -7.05 1.29
C VAL A 554 16.36 -5.69 1.95
N ALA A 555 17.19 -5.58 2.99
CA ALA A 555 17.52 -4.30 3.63
C ALA A 555 18.18 -3.32 2.64
N LEU A 556 19.10 -3.82 1.80
CA LEU A 556 19.71 -3.01 0.73
C LEU A 556 18.66 -2.58 -0.31
N GLY A 557 17.74 -3.48 -0.68
CA GLY A 557 16.63 -3.18 -1.59
C GLY A 557 15.69 -2.11 -1.00
N PHE A 558 15.37 -2.20 0.28
CA PHE A 558 14.59 -1.19 0.99
C PHE A 558 15.28 0.19 0.96
N ALA A 559 16.56 0.25 1.34
CA ALA A 559 17.33 1.50 1.31
C ALA A 559 17.40 2.10 -0.10
N ALA A 560 17.64 1.26 -1.13
CA ALA A 560 17.66 1.69 -2.53
C ALA A 560 16.30 2.23 -3.01
N THR A 561 15.20 1.59 -2.59
CA THR A 561 13.84 2.02 -2.94
C THR A 561 13.50 3.34 -2.30
N LEU A 562 13.72 3.48 -0.99
CA LEU A 562 13.46 4.72 -0.26
C LEU A 562 14.35 5.86 -0.78
N GLY A 563 15.64 5.58 -1.00
CA GLY A 563 16.56 6.57 -1.55
C GLY A 563 16.19 7.02 -2.96
N THR A 564 15.68 6.11 -3.81
CA THR A 564 15.16 6.47 -5.13
C THR A 564 13.91 7.35 -5.01
N SER A 565 13.01 7.06 -4.07
CA SER A 565 11.84 7.90 -3.81
C SER A 565 12.23 9.31 -3.36
N VAL A 566 13.24 9.44 -2.48
CA VAL A 566 13.81 10.73 -2.10
C VAL A 566 14.36 11.48 -3.31
N LEU A 567 15.15 10.82 -4.14
CA LEU A 567 15.72 11.42 -5.35
C LEU A 567 14.64 11.92 -6.31
N VAL A 568 13.60 11.12 -6.54
CA VAL A 568 12.55 11.48 -7.49
C VAL A 568 11.66 12.60 -6.97
N PHE A 569 11.16 12.50 -5.75
CA PHE A 569 10.16 13.45 -5.25
C PHE A 569 10.79 14.69 -4.60
N GLN A 570 11.85 14.53 -3.78
CA GLN A 570 12.43 15.67 -3.08
C GLN A 570 13.47 16.40 -3.93
N VAL A 571 14.40 15.65 -4.56
CA VAL A 571 15.51 16.29 -5.28
C VAL A 571 15.07 16.74 -6.68
N LEU A 572 14.43 15.87 -7.46
CA LEU A 572 14.01 16.19 -8.83
C LEU A 572 12.65 16.86 -8.86
N GLY A 573 11.69 16.41 -8.04
CA GLY A 573 10.33 16.93 -7.97
C GLY A 573 10.17 18.18 -7.08
N GLY A 574 11.18 18.58 -6.31
CA GLY A 574 11.15 19.78 -5.46
C GLY A 574 10.16 19.71 -4.29
N GLN A 575 9.65 18.52 -3.93
CA GLN A 575 8.72 18.38 -2.83
C GLN A 575 9.42 18.58 -1.49
N SER A 576 8.72 19.16 -0.51
CA SER A 576 9.22 19.44 0.84
C SER A 576 9.68 18.19 1.60
N GLY A 577 9.01 17.04 1.35
CA GLY A 577 9.27 15.77 2.01
C GLY A 577 8.53 14.60 1.37
N LEU A 578 8.80 13.40 1.86
CA LEU A 578 8.01 12.20 1.59
C LEU A 578 6.92 12.07 2.66
N ASN A 579 5.78 11.49 2.29
CA ASN A 579 4.74 11.12 3.24
C ASN A 579 5.36 10.33 4.41
N PHE A 580 5.05 10.72 5.63
CA PHE A 580 5.64 10.16 6.84
C PHE A 580 5.42 8.65 7.00
N GLN A 581 4.35 8.10 6.42
CA GLN A 581 4.03 6.67 6.43
C GLN A 581 4.86 5.89 5.40
N LEU A 582 5.42 6.57 4.38
CA LEU A 582 6.06 5.91 3.25
C LEU A 582 7.21 4.96 3.63
N PRO A 583 8.12 5.30 4.58
CA PRO A 583 9.18 4.37 4.99
C PRO A 583 8.63 3.04 5.51
N LEU A 584 7.55 3.05 6.27
CA LEU A 584 6.92 1.84 6.80
C LEU A 584 6.25 1.03 5.69
N VAL A 585 5.49 1.68 4.82
CA VAL A 585 4.83 1.04 3.66
C VAL A 585 5.87 0.39 2.75
N VAL A 586 6.93 1.12 2.40
CA VAL A 586 8.04 0.60 1.56
C VAL A 586 8.73 -0.59 2.24
N PHE A 587 8.99 -0.50 3.54
CA PHE A 587 9.59 -1.60 4.30
C PHE A 587 8.73 -2.87 4.20
N LEU A 588 7.44 -2.75 4.44
CA LEU A 588 6.50 -3.88 4.40
C LEU A 588 6.43 -4.50 3.00
N PHE A 589 6.21 -3.68 1.98
CA PHE A 589 6.07 -4.18 0.60
C PHE A 589 7.37 -4.74 0.04
N VAL A 590 8.49 -4.04 0.19
CA VAL A 590 9.79 -4.51 -0.33
C VAL A 590 10.23 -5.77 0.41
N THR A 591 9.99 -5.84 1.73
CA THR A 591 10.34 -7.02 2.51
C THR A 591 9.46 -8.21 2.16
N ALA A 592 8.14 -8.00 2.02
CA ALA A 592 7.19 -9.03 1.64
C ALA A 592 7.51 -9.58 0.25
N ILE A 593 7.45 -8.74 -0.78
CA ILE A 593 7.59 -9.13 -2.18
C ILE A 593 9.04 -9.52 -2.52
N GLY A 594 10.02 -8.75 -2.00
CA GLY A 594 11.43 -9.05 -2.21
C GLY A 594 11.84 -10.41 -1.67
N THR A 595 11.25 -10.83 -0.56
CA THR A 595 11.49 -12.15 0.04
C THR A 595 10.87 -13.26 -0.80
N ASP A 596 9.69 -13.08 -1.34
CA ASP A 596 8.95 -14.06 -2.13
C ASP A 596 9.71 -14.50 -3.37
N TYR A 597 10.14 -13.55 -4.17
CA TYR A 597 10.89 -13.82 -5.40
C TYR A 597 12.24 -14.49 -5.10
N ASN A 598 12.90 -14.05 -4.05
CA ASN A 598 14.16 -14.63 -3.60
C ASN A 598 14.00 -16.08 -3.11
N ILE A 599 12.92 -16.40 -2.38
CA ILE A 599 12.62 -17.77 -1.93
C ILE A 599 12.47 -18.71 -3.12
N LEU A 600 11.76 -18.29 -4.19
CA LEU A 600 11.57 -19.10 -5.39
C LEU A 600 12.89 -19.40 -6.10
N VAL A 601 13.77 -18.39 -6.24
CA VAL A 601 15.08 -18.55 -6.87
C VAL A 601 15.99 -19.43 -6.03
N VAL A 602 16.02 -19.25 -4.70
CA VAL A 602 16.84 -20.04 -3.77
C VAL A 602 16.33 -21.48 -3.67
N ALA A 603 15.02 -21.71 -3.69
CA ALA A 603 14.44 -23.05 -3.73
C ALA A 603 14.91 -23.81 -5.00
N ARG A 604 14.88 -23.13 -6.15
CA ARG A 604 15.38 -23.69 -7.41
C ARG A 604 16.87 -23.93 -7.38
N LEU A 605 17.66 -22.99 -6.89
CA LEU A 605 19.09 -23.13 -6.68
C LEU A 605 19.41 -24.41 -5.88
N ARG A 606 18.70 -24.63 -4.77
CA ARG A 606 18.87 -25.81 -3.92
C ARG A 606 18.54 -27.11 -4.63
N GLU A 607 17.52 -27.11 -5.50
CA GLU A 607 17.22 -28.28 -6.35
C GLU A 607 18.38 -28.60 -7.31
N GLU A 608 18.95 -27.59 -7.97
CA GLU A 608 20.05 -27.76 -8.94
C GLU A 608 21.37 -28.19 -8.24
N LEU A 609 21.63 -27.67 -7.01
CA LEU A 609 22.78 -28.13 -6.20
C LEU A 609 22.62 -29.60 -5.77
N ARG A 610 21.39 -30.04 -5.43
CA ARG A 610 21.09 -31.45 -5.11
C ARG A 610 21.21 -32.37 -6.33
N ALA A 611 20.96 -31.84 -7.52
CA ALA A 611 21.18 -32.54 -8.80
C ALA A 611 22.65 -32.66 -9.16
N GLY A 612 23.59 -32.19 -8.33
CA GLY A 612 25.04 -32.35 -8.52
C GLY A 612 25.72 -31.26 -9.34
N ARG A 613 25.01 -30.18 -9.70
CA ARG A 613 25.61 -29.06 -10.43
C ARG A 613 26.57 -28.26 -9.54
N THR A 614 27.59 -27.65 -10.18
CA THR A 614 28.45 -26.68 -9.47
C THR A 614 27.66 -25.45 -9.03
N PRO A 615 28.08 -24.74 -7.98
CA PRO A 615 27.35 -23.56 -7.48
C PRO A 615 27.07 -22.51 -8.55
N ARG A 616 28.04 -22.22 -9.42
CA ARG A 616 27.88 -21.27 -10.53
C ARG A 616 26.86 -21.74 -11.56
N GLN A 617 26.90 -23.04 -11.92
CA GLN A 617 25.93 -23.62 -12.84
C GLN A 617 24.52 -23.67 -12.22
N ALA A 618 24.41 -24.02 -10.93
CA ALA A 618 23.14 -24.07 -10.22
C ALA A 618 22.50 -22.68 -10.13
N ALA A 619 23.28 -21.64 -9.83
CA ALA A 619 22.81 -20.25 -9.80
C ALA A 619 22.33 -19.78 -11.18
N ALA A 620 23.11 -20.02 -12.22
CA ALA A 620 22.75 -19.66 -13.59
C ALA A 620 21.47 -20.38 -14.05
N GLU A 621 21.36 -21.68 -13.76
CA GLU A 621 20.19 -22.48 -14.13
C GLU A 621 18.94 -22.07 -13.34
N ALA A 622 19.07 -21.68 -12.06
CA ALA A 622 17.98 -21.16 -11.26
C ALA A 622 17.41 -19.88 -11.89
N VAL A 623 18.27 -18.92 -12.27
CA VAL A 623 17.84 -17.68 -12.95
C VAL A 623 17.25 -17.98 -14.32
N ARG A 624 17.83 -18.87 -15.10
CA ARG A 624 17.33 -19.22 -16.44
C ARG A 624 15.92 -19.80 -16.39
N ARG A 625 15.61 -20.64 -15.39
CA ARG A 625 14.32 -21.33 -15.28
C ARG A 625 13.25 -20.57 -14.49
N ALA A 626 13.61 -19.97 -13.35
CA ALA A 626 12.68 -19.22 -12.52
C ALA A 626 12.53 -17.76 -12.97
N GLY A 627 13.60 -17.19 -13.56
CA GLY A 627 13.67 -15.78 -13.93
C GLY A 627 12.50 -15.26 -14.77
N PRO A 628 12.08 -15.94 -15.85
CA PRO A 628 10.97 -15.47 -16.67
C PRO A 628 9.64 -15.36 -15.92
N ALA A 629 9.36 -16.29 -14.99
CA ALA A 629 8.15 -16.24 -14.18
C ALA A 629 8.22 -15.09 -13.14
N VAL A 630 9.37 -14.94 -12.47
CA VAL A 630 9.63 -13.86 -11.51
C VAL A 630 9.56 -12.50 -12.21
N ALA A 631 10.15 -12.36 -13.42
CA ALA A 631 10.07 -11.11 -14.20
C ALA A 631 8.64 -10.78 -14.60
N ALA A 632 7.87 -11.76 -15.06
CA ALA A 632 6.48 -11.54 -15.44
C ALA A 632 5.65 -11.05 -14.24
N ALA A 633 5.76 -11.72 -13.10
CA ALA A 633 5.10 -11.34 -11.86
C ALA A 633 5.51 -9.94 -11.42
N GLY A 634 6.82 -9.68 -11.34
CA GLY A 634 7.34 -8.38 -10.91
C GLY A 634 6.97 -7.22 -11.84
N VAL A 635 6.95 -7.42 -13.15
CA VAL A 635 6.52 -6.37 -14.11
C VAL A 635 5.02 -6.11 -14.02
N ILE A 636 4.20 -7.14 -13.85
CA ILE A 636 2.75 -6.96 -13.66
C ILE A 636 2.49 -6.17 -12.39
N LEU A 637 3.12 -6.56 -11.29
CA LEU A 637 2.95 -5.90 -10.00
C LEU A 637 3.48 -4.46 -10.01
N ALA A 638 4.70 -4.25 -10.54
CA ALA A 638 5.26 -2.90 -10.67
C ALA A 638 4.41 -2.00 -11.59
N GLY A 639 3.86 -2.56 -12.66
CA GLY A 639 2.96 -1.85 -13.55
C GLY A 639 1.64 -1.46 -12.89
N SER A 640 1.06 -2.35 -12.07
CA SER A 640 -0.17 -2.05 -11.33
C SER A 640 0.01 -0.93 -10.32
N PHE A 641 1.06 -0.99 -9.49
CA PHE A 641 1.38 0.09 -8.56
C PHE A 641 1.84 1.38 -9.26
N GLY A 642 2.48 1.24 -10.42
CA GLY A 642 2.91 2.38 -11.24
C GLY A 642 1.77 3.29 -11.69
N VAL A 643 0.54 2.77 -11.81
CA VAL A 643 -0.66 3.58 -12.13
C VAL A 643 -1.00 4.54 -10.99
N LEU A 644 -0.74 4.15 -9.73
CA LEU A 644 -0.99 5.00 -8.57
C LEU A 644 -0.17 6.30 -8.59
N VAL A 645 0.88 6.37 -9.42
CA VAL A 645 1.64 7.62 -9.61
C VAL A 645 0.77 8.75 -10.19
N ALA A 646 -0.32 8.40 -10.86
CA ALA A 646 -1.28 9.38 -11.36
C ALA A 646 -2.18 9.97 -10.26
N SER A 647 -2.29 9.32 -9.09
CA SER A 647 -3.05 9.84 -7.94
C SER A 647 -2.16 10.77 -7.11
N PRO A 648 -2.55 12.02 -6.82
CA PRO A 648 -1.77 12.96 -6.01
C PRO A 648 -1.46 12.42 -4.61
N THR A 649 -2.42 11.75 -3.99
CA THR A 649 -2.31 11.19 -2.63
C THR A 649 -1.46 9.92 -2.60
N MET A 650 -1.55 9.06 -3.63
CA MET A 650 -0.89 7.75 -3.69
C MET A 650 0.38 7.73 -4.56
N ALA A 651 0.75 8.83 -5.22
CA ALA A 651 1.87 8.86 -6.17
C ALA A 651 3.19 8.37 -5.55
N GLN A 652 3.49 8.79 -4.33
CA GLN A 652 4.72 8.40 -3.63
C GLN A 652 4.73 6.90 -3.31
N VAL A 653 3.62 6.36 -2.82
CA VAL A 653 3.45 4.92 -2.54
C VAL A 653 3.53 4.11 -3.83
N GLY A 654 2.81 4.55 -4.86
CA GLY A 654 2.79 3.91 -6.18
C GLY A 654 4.19 3.77 -6.79
N LEU A 655 4.94 4.88 -6.85
CA LEU A 655 6.31 4.87 -7.37
C LEU A 655 7.24 4.01 -6.50
N ALA A 656 7.20 4.19 -5.20
CA ALA A 656 8.08 3.49 -4.28
C ALA A 656 7.88 1.97 -4.35
N VAL A 657 6.62 1.51 -4.33
CA VAL A 657 6.32 0.08 -4.45
C VAL A 657 6.71 -0.44 -5.84
N ALA A 658 6.39 0.27 -6.93
CA ALA A 658 6.75 -0.14 -8.28
C ALA A 658 8.27 -0.28 -8.44
N VAL A 659 9.05 0.71 -8.01
CA VAL A 659 10.52 0.68 -8.03
C VAL A 659 11.05 -0.42 -7.12
N GLY A 660 10.52 -0.56 -5.92
CA GLY A 660 10.90 -1.60 -4.96
C GLY A 660 10.71 -3.00 -5.53
N VAL A 661 9.58 -3.26 -6.19
CA VAL A 661 9.30 -4.53 -6.89
C VAL A 661 10.29 -4.78 -8.03
N LEU A 662 10.62 -3.76 -8.83
CA LEU A 662 11.61 -3.90 -9.91
C LEU A 662 13.01 -4.17 -9.36
N ILE A 663 13.41 -3.49 -8.28
CA ILE A 663 14.67 -3.75 -7.57
C ILE A 663 14.68 -5.19 -7.02
N ALA A 664 13.61 -5.63 -6.36
CA ALA A 664 13.47 -6.98 -5.84
C ALA A 664 13.56 -8.04 -6.94
N THR A 665 12.87 -7.79 -8.06
CA THR A 665 12.81 -8.71 -9.21
C THR A 665 14.16 -8.82 -9.93
N PHE A 666 14.69 -7.70 -10.41
CA PHE A 666 15.85 -7.69 -11.29
C PHE A 666 17.16 -7.51 -10.51
N GLY A 667 17.19 -6.61 -9.51
CA GLY A 667 18.38 -6.37 -8.71
C GLY A 667 18.69 -7.50 -7.74
N LEU A 668 17.70 -7.90 -6.93
CA LEU A 668 17.92 -8.91 -5.91
C LEU A 668 17.80 -10.34 -6.46
N SER A 669 16.64 -10.69 -7.03
CA SER A 669 16.34 -12.08 -7.39
C SER A 669 17.06 -12.58 -8.64
N TRP A 670 17.34 -11.70 -9.62
CA TRP A 670 18.07 -12.09 -10.82
C TRP A 670 19.58 -11.95 -10.69
N LEU A 671 20.08 -10.94 -9.96
CA LEU A 671 21.50 -10.62 -9.95
C LEU A 671 22.14 -10.90 -8.59
N LEU A 672 21.74 -10.23 -7.51
CA LEU A 672 22.46 -10.24 -6.24
C LEU A 672 22.42 -11.61 -5.56
N VAL A 673 21.22 -12.14 -5.30
CA VAL A 673 21.05 -13.39 -4.54
C VAL A 673 21.70 -14.59 -5.26
N PRO A 674 21.50 -14.79 -6.59
CA PRO A 674 22.19 -15.86 -7.30
C PRO A 674 23.71 -15.67 -7.36
N ALA A 675 24.21 -14.43 -7.49
CA ALA A 675 25.64 -14.15 -7.50
C ALA A 675 26.28 -14.46 -6.14
N LEU A 676 25.65 -14.05 -5.02
CA LEU A 676 26.09 -14.40 -3.66
C LEU A 676 26.08 -15.92 -3.46
N ALA A 677 25.03 -16.60 -3.92
CA ALA A 677 24.93 -18.04 -3.81
C ALA A 677 25.99 -18.79 -4.68
N ALA A 678 26.34 -18.24 -5.84
CA ALA A 678 27.43 -18.76 -6.69
C ALA A 678 28.81 -18.62 -6.03
N LEU A 679 29.01 -17.58 -5.18
CA LEU A 679 30.24 -17.32 -4.45
C LEU A 679 30.34 -18.17 -3.17
N THR A 680 29.26 -18.23 -2.39
CA THR A 680 29.22 -18.97 -1.12
C THR A 680 29.06 -20.49 -1.32
N GLY A 681 28.47 -20.88 -2.45
CA GLY A 681 28.31 -22.28 -2.84
C GLY A 681 27.49 -23.09 -1.83
N ARG A 682 28.00 -24.27 -1.48
CA ARG A 682 27.34 -25.16 -0.50
C ARG A 682 27.38 -24.63 0.92
N ALA A 683 28.33 -23.75 1.25
CA ALA A 683 28.42 -23.10 2.56
C ALA A 683 27.20 -22.19 2.84
N ALA A 684 26.53 -21.68 1.81
CA ALA A 684 25.28 -20.91 1.96
C ALA A 684 24.24 -21.61 2.84
N PHE A 685 24.19 -22.94 2.78
CA PHE A 685 23.21 -23.76 3.50
C PHE A 685 23.75 -24.37 4.80
N TRP A 686 24.89 -23.91 5.34
CA TRP A 686 25.36 -24.33 6.65
C TRP A 686 24.35 -23.90 7.74
N PRO A 687 24.02 -24.76 8.75
CA PRO A 687 24.57 -26.06 9.10
C PRO A 687 23.95 -27.27 8.38
N ALA A 688 22.91 -27.10 7.55
CA ALA A 688 22.29 -28.20 6.84
C ALA A 688 23.24 -28.77 5.78
N ARG A 689 23.75 -29.98 5.99
CA ARG A 689 24.54 -30.68 4.97
C ARG A 689 23.63 -31.05 3.80
N THR A 690 23.87 -30.47 2.64
CA THR A 690 23.31 -30.96 1.38
C THR A 690 23.98 -32.30 1.07
N ARG A 691 23.42 -33.42 1.56
CA ARG A 691 23.87 -34.72 1.12
C ARG A 691 23.63 -34.82 -0.39
N SER A 692 24.71 -34.83 -1.16
CA SER A 692 24.69 -35.32 -2.53
C SER A 692 24.13 -36.75 -2.47
N ARG A 693 22.99 -37.01 -3.11
CA ARG A 693 22.69 -38.35 -3.55
C ARG A 693 23.74 -38.65 -4.65
N SER A 694 24.91 -39.11 -4.24
CA SER A 694 25.75 -39.93 -5.09
C SER A 694 24.92 -41.19 -5.36
N GLY A 695 24.06 -41.08 -6.37
CA GLY A 695 23.40 -42.24 -6.94
C GLY A 695 24.52 -43.13 -7.50
N ALA A 696 24.73 -44.25 -6.84
CA ALA A 696 25.34 -45.36 -7.52
C ALA A 696 24.58 -45.48 -8.84
N VAL A 697 25.22 -45.10 -9.93
CA VAL A 697 24.86 -45.57 -11.27
C VAL A 697 24.83 -47.09 -11.09
N PRO A 698 23.72 -47.80 -11.32
CA PRO A 698 23.75 -49.24 -11.37
C PRO A 698 24.80 -49.54 -12.46
N LYS A 699 25.88 -50.18 -12.06
CA LYS A 699 26.78 -50.82 -13.05
C LYS A 699 25.85 -51.71 -13.85
N THR A 700 25.46 -51.29 -15.02
CA THR A 700 24.91 -52.19 -16.04
C THR A 700 25.98 -53.22 -16.25
N GLY A 701 25.76 -54.39 -15.68
CA GLY A 701 26.55 -55.57 -16.06
C GLY A 701 26.51 -55.74 -17.59
N PRO A 702 27.50 -56.36 -18.17
CA PRO A 702 27.54 -56.53 -19.61
C PRO A 702 26.21 -57.17 -20.06
N VAL A 703 25.56 -56.52 -21.03
CA VAL A 703 24.38 -57.06 -21.70
C VAL A 703 24.79 -58.40 -22.27
N PRO A 704 24.11 -59.54 -21.90
CA PRO A 704 24.42 -60.82 -22.55
C PRO A 704 24.13 -60.68 -24.03
N ALA A 705 25.08 -61.15 -24.87
CA ALA A 705 24.95 -61.20 -26.30
C ALA A 705 23.67 -61.96 -26.70
N PRO A 706 22.93 -61.52 -27.72
CA PRO A 706 21.76 -62.25 -28.17
C PRO A 706 22.18 -63.65 -28.56
N SER A 707 21.55 -64.68 -27.96
CA SER A 707 21.70 -66.06 -28.36
C SER A 707 21.17 -66.23 -29.79
N GLU A 708 22.01 -66.70 -30.69
CA GLU A 708 21.59 -67.14 -32.04
C GLU A 708 20.41 -68.12 -31.91
N ALA A 709 19.24 -67.71 -32.42
CA ALA A 709 18.08 -68.56 -32.58
C ALA A 709 18.42 -69.61 -33.65
N VAL A 710 18.59 -70.86 -33.22
CA VAL A 710 18.63 -72.03 -34.09
C VAL A 710 17.29 -72.12 -34.78
N VAL A 711 17.28 -71.97 -36.08
CA VAL A 711 16.12 -72.25 -36.96
C VAL A 711 16.03 -73.76 -37.14
N PRO A 712 14.90 -74.40 -36.78
CA PRO A 712 14.71 -75.82 -37.17
C PRO A 712 14.42 -75.91 -38.71
N ALA A 713 15.12 -76.69 -39.36
CA ALA A 713 14.81 -77.12 -40.73
C ALA A 713 13.57 -77.98 -40.76
N GLU A 714 12.48 -77.54 -41.32
CA GLU A 714 11.31 -78.37 -41.64
C GLU A 714 11.49 -78.95 -43.08
N THR A 715 11.41 -80.25 -43.10
CA THR A 715 11.48 -81.15 -44.26
C THR A 715 10.23 -80.96 -45.13
N MET A 716 10.45 -80.88 -46.47
CA MET A 716 9.44 -81.14 -47.51
C MET A 716 8.91 -82.56 -47.39
N VAL A 717 7.60 -82.71 -47.42
CA VAL A 717 6.84 -83.57 -48.38
C VAL A 717 5.46 -82.88 -48.52
#